data_8a2d38d09285d6ed2d97e476db9502e4
#
_entry.id   8a2d38d09285d6ed2d97e476db9502e4
#
_cell.length_a   1.000
_cell.length_b   1.000
_cell.length_c   1.000
_cell.angle_alpha   90.00
_cell.angle_beta   90.00
_cell.angle_gamma   90.00
#
_symmetry.space_group_name_H-M   'P 1'
#
loop_
_entity.id
_entity.type
_entity.pdbx_description
1 polymer ?
#
loop_
_entity_poly.entity_id
_entity_poly.type
_entity_poly.pdbx_seq_one_letter_code
_entity_poly.pdbx_strand_id
1 'polypeptide(L)'
;MTGVHEGQSGQGGYEGDLVLGALGAMGTPLDCSGHTRLDLEGPQTLWLVASGALDLFAVDAVQQGHWHHLGRLEAGALLLGPVAGPQHTLVARPLRDCVVRRIGLRELYQQAGTETWSYDEWGNPQLVPPQTSPLEYALALGVGRGLSILFQAPMATEQAAAPTDDDVFWMRVPPGSVQYGSLYGAQAAADLLMDPGVWQSMVDQQYRLLATLDRWIEQLERTHEDRTAAGIKAGEAVRAQADRTLLASIGKSSANRRTTAADADATYAACGLVARAAGISLSEPAQSGTESDRLDPVERIALASRVRVRAVRLTGSWWRENVGPLVGHRALSGAPVALLWRRGGYVAVQPSSGRETPIEKANAAEFEPRAVMFYRPLPERVPSPLRLMQFSLHGTSGDMTGLLLSGLVTVVLGSLVPVATGRILGEYVPRAQEDLIVQVCLAIMLASVVSAAFLLLQNLTILRLEGRIEATLQPAVWDRLLRLPTKFFTSRSTGELASAAMGISAIRRTLAGVGPVVAQSVTVGAVNLALLLWYSVPMALAAIAMLVVVAAVFLGLGLWQVRWQRRLVVLGNKLNNQAFQTLRGLPKLRVAAAENYAYAAWAGEFARSRELQQKVGGIKNLNTVLGAVYLPLCTLLMFMLLAGPARGSMSAAEFLTFNTSVTMLLTSVTQLTGAFVSAVAVLPLFEEIKPVLEATPEVRTASTRPGVLSGALEARRLSFRYADDGPLVLDDVSFAVAPGEFVAIVGPSGCGKSTLLRLLIGFDKPVFGSVLYDGQDLGALDQAAVRRQCGVVLQHAQPFTGSILDVICGTEPFTPEEAMAAAAMAGLAEDIQRMPMGLHTIVQGNGAISGGQRQRLMIAQALIRRPRILFFDEATSALDNETQRTVIESTRALNATRIVIAHRLSTVMDADRVVVMEDGKVAEVGAPGELLANPAGRLHELVRRQMA
;
A
#
# COMPACT_ATOMS: atom_id res chain seq x y z
N MET A 1 28.94 -37.69 20.23
CA MET A 1 29.49 -38.66 19.27
C MET A 1 29.13 -38.09 17.91
N THR A 2 29.91 -37.17 17.41
CA THR A 2 31.13 -37.25 16.57
C THR A 2 30.91 -38.09 15.31
N GLY A 3 30.91 -37.42 14.22
CA GLY A 3 30.96 -37.98 12.87
C GLY A 3 31.04 -36.86 11.85
N VAL A 4 32.18 -36.21 11.79
CA VAL A 4 32.65 -35.34 10.69
C VAL A 4 32.79 -36.19 9.45
N HIS A 5 32.28 -35.74 8.29
CA HIS A 5 32.83 -36.10 7.00
C HIS A 5 33.05 -34.83 6.18
N GLU A 6 34.31 -34.43 6.17
CA GLU A 6 34.87 -33.54 5.16
C GLU A 6 35.01 -34.27 3.80
N GLY A 7 34.75 -33.54 2.74
CA GLY A 7 35.52 -33.50 1.52
C GLY A 7 35.46 -34.73 0.62
N GLN A 8 34.67 -34.56 -0.47
CA GLN A 8 35.20 -35.02 -1.78
C GLN A 8 34.58 -34.13 -2.88
N SER A 9 35.35 -33.20 -3.35
CA SER A 9 35.16 -32.48 -4.60
C SER A 9 35.48 -33.44 -5.78
N GLY A 10 34.58 -33.42 -6.77
CA GLY A 10 34.92 -33.80 -8.14
C GLY A 10 34.54 -35.21 -8.56
N GLN A 11 33.72 -35.29 -9.58
CA GLN A 11 33.26 -36.50 -10.30
C GLN A 11 32.10 -37.26 -9.66
N GLY A 12 31.00 -36.64 -9.52
CA GLY A 12 29.70 -37.26 -9.24
C GLY A 12 28.75 -36.96 -10.40
N GLY A 13 28.73 -37.73 -11.31
CA GLY A 13 27.94 -38.46 -12.20
C GLY A 13 26.56 -37.94 -12.43
N TYR A 14 26.20 -37.82 -13.70
CA TYR A 14 24.91 -37.60 -14.33
C TYR A 14 23.85 -38.67 -13.99
N GLU A 15 23.98 -39.40 -12.93
CA GLU A 15 23.08 -40.54 -12.59
C GLU A 15 21.73 -40.16 -11.97
N GLY A 16 21.42 -38.84 -11.79
CA GLY A 16 20.20 -38.41 -11.13
C GLY A 16 19.22 -37.57 -11.95
N ASP A 17 19.62 -36.98 -13.08
CA ASP A 17 18.74 -36.14 -13.89
C ASP A 17 18.37 -36.80 -15.21
N LEU A 18 17.08 -37.12 -15.39
CA LEU A 18 16.51 -37.78 -16.57
C LEU A 18 16.81 -37.03 -17.86
N VAL A 19 16.86 -35.71 -17.86
CA VAL A 19 17.14 -34.86 -19.03
C VAL A 19 18.61 -35.01 -19.44
N LEU A 20 19.52 -34.92 -18.51
CA LEU A 20 20.95 -35.06 -18.76
C LEU A 20 21.32 -36.51 -19.11
N GLY A 21 20.66 -37.50 -18.52
CA GLY A 21 20.84 -38.91 -18.83
C GLY A 21 20.46 -39.24 -20.28
N ALA A 22 19.37 -38.68 -20.80
CA ALA A 22 18.87 -38.95 -22.13
C ALA A 22 19.48 -38.03 -23.23
N LEU A 23 19.65 -36.75 -22.94
CA LEU A 23 20.05 -35.72 -23.91
C LEU A 23 21.50 -35.22 -23.72
N GLY A 24 22.11 -35.47 -22.56
CA GLY A 24 23.43 -34.94 -22.20
C GLY A 24 24.60 -35.42 -23.03
N ALA A 25 24.43 -36.53 -23.78
CA ALA A 25 25.44 -37.04 -24.74
C ALA A 25 25.25 -36.50 -26.17
N MET A 26 24.08 -35.93 -26.48
CA MET A 26 23.71 -35.46 -27.82
C MET A 26 24.26 -34.07 -28.13
N GLY A 27 24.40 -33.78 -29.39
CA GLY A 27 24.83 -32.48 -29.90
C GLY A 27 26.30 -32.13 -29.68
N THR A 28 26.69 -30.98 -30.16
CA THR A 28 28.08 -30.48 -30.07
C THR A 28 28.23 -29.70 -28.76
N PRO A 29 29.17 -30.09 -27.86
CA PRO A 29 29.44 -29.34 -26.66
C PRO A 29 30.12 -28.00 -26.96
N LEU A 30 29.67 -26.95 -26.37
CA LEU A 30 30.25 -25.61 -26.40
C LEU A 30 30.76 -25.28 -24.99
N ASP A 31 32.09 -25.15 -24.84
CA ASP A 31 32.70 -24.67 -23.64
C ASP A 31 32.52 -23.14 -23.54
N CYS A 32 31.77 -22.72 -22.57
CA CYS A 32 31.44 -21.32 -22.36
C CYS A 32 32.42 -20.58 -21.47
N SER A 33 33.50 -21.21 -21.04
CA SER A 33 34.54 -20.64 -20.15
C SER A 33 35.35 -19.55 -20.88
N GLY A 34 34.83 -18.39 -21.05
CA GLY A 34 35.48 -17.26 -21.78
C GLY A 34 34.51 -16.46 -22.67
N HIS A 35 33.32 -16.95 -22.86
CA HIS A 35 32.28 -16.22 -23.60
C HIS A 35 31.50 -15.31 -22.63
N THR A 36 31.47 -14.02 -22.96
CA THR A 36 30.66 -13.02 -22.21
C THR A 36 29.22 -12.95 -22.72
N ARG A 37 28.97 -13.49 -23.91
CA ARG A 37 27.67 -13.48 -24.59
C ARG A 37 27.53 -14.74 -25.45
N LEU A 38 26.41 -15.38 -25.34
CA LEU A 38 26.03 -16.51 -26.18
C LEU A 38 24.72 -16.16 -26.89
N ASP A 39 24.74 -16.01 -28.20
CA ASP A 39 23.53 -15.79 -29.01
C ASP A 39 22.88 -17.15 -29.27
N LEU A 40 21.64 -17.30 -28.81
CA LEU A 40 20.85 -18.52 -28.97
C LEU A 40 20.17 -18.46 -30.35
N GLU A 41 20.83 -18.93 -31.43
CA GLU A 41 20.32 -18.81 -32.78
C GLU A 41 19.64 -20.09 -33.31
N GLY A 42 18.55 -19.88 -34.03
CA GLY A 42 18.00 -20.80 -35.05
C GLY A 42 16.79 -21.64 -34.58
N PRO A 43 15.69 -21.66 -35.38
CA PRO A 43 14.43 -22.34 -35.02
C PRO A 43 14.52 -23.89 -35.10
N GLN A 44 15.64 -24.42 -35.56
CA GLN A 44 15.88 -25.87 -35.67
C GLN A 44 16.98 -26.35 -34.74
N THR A 45 17.32 -25.58 -33.75
CA THR A 45 18.40 -25.86 -32.79
C THR A 45 17.87 -25.81 -31.36
N LEU A 46 18.22 -26.83 -30.60
CA LEU A 46 17.97 -26.92 -29.17
C LEU A 46 19.25 -26.63 -28.38
N TRP A 47 19.13 -25.86 -27.36
CA TRP A 47 20.20 -25.47 -26.46
C TRP A 47 20.00 -26.11 -25.08
N LEU A 48 20.83 -27.09 -24.74
CA LEU A 48 20.79 -27.82 -23.48
C LEU A 48 21.90 -27.30 -22.56
N VAL A 49 21.56 -26.89 -21.35
CA VAL A 49 22.54 -26.62 -20.29
C VAL A 49 23.00 -27.94 -19.73
N ALA A 50 24.24 -28.38 -20.09
CA ALA A 50 24.78 -29.67 -19.68
C ALA A 50 25.40 -29.59 -18.27
N SER A 51 26.04 -28.49 -17.92
CA SER A 51 26.57 -28.25 -16.56
C SER A 51 26.63 -26.75 -16.28
N GLY A 52 26.57 -26.36 -15.00
CA GLY A 52 26.60 -24.98 -14.58
C GLY A 52 25.23 -24.28 -14.72
N ALA A 53 25.23 -22.98 -14.96
CA ALA A 53 24.04 -22.17 -15.13
C ALA A 53 24.24 -21.04 -16.15
N LEU A 54 23.14 -20.59 -16.78
CA LEU A 54 23.08 -19.47 -17.71
C LEU A 54 22.13 -18.41 -17.19
N ASP A 55 22.48 -17.15 -17.25
CA ASP A 55 21.52 -16.05 -17.09
C ASP A 55 20.96 -15.67 -18.46
N LEU A 56 19.63 -15.65 -18.60
CA LEU A 56 18.91 -15.37 -19.83
C LEU A 56 18.50 -13.91 -19.87
N PHE A 57 18.74 -13.25 -20.99
CA PHE A 57 18.39 -11.84 -21.23
C PHE A 57 17.65 -11.67 -22.54
N ALA A 58 16.72 -10.69 -22.57
CA ALA A 58 16.20 -10.14 -23.81
C ALA A 58 17.03 -8.90 -24.17
N VAL A 59 17.49 -8.82 -25.41
CA VAL A 59 18.33 -7.71 -25.92
C VAL A 59 17.77 -7.24 -27.25
N ASP A 60 17.74 -5.91 -27.48
CA ASP A 60 17.32 -5.34 -28.75
C ASP A 60 18.20 -5.88 -29.91
N ALA A 61 17.55 -6.44 -30.92
CA ALA A 61 18.23 -7.09 -32.06
C ALA A 61 18.98 -6.08 -32.95
N VAL A 62 18.58 -4.78 -32.93
CA VAL A 62 19.09 -3.74 -33.84
C VAL A 62 20.07 -2.80 -33.16
N GLN A 63 19.84 -2.40 -31.92
CA GLN A 63 20.56 -1.30 -31.27
C GLN A 63 21.52 -1.72 -30.16
N GLN A 64 21.72 -3.01 -29.85
CA GLN A 64 22.51 -3.46 -28.69
C GLN A 64 22.18 -2.68 -27.42
N GLY A 65 20.90 -2.42 -27.19
CA GLY A 65 20.37 -1.59 -26.11
C GLY A 65 20.49 -2.23 -24.71
N HIS A 66 19.55 -1.91 -23.84
CA HIS A 66 19.53 -2.44 -22.48
C HIS A 66 19.28 -3.96 -22.46
N TRP A 67 19.98 -4.64 -21.55
CA TRP A 67 19.81 -6.08 -21.32
C TRP A 67 18.75 -6.28 -20.25
N HIS A 68 17.62 -6.88 -20.62
CA HIS A 68 16.53 -7.18 -19.68
C HIS A 68 16.69 -8.61 -19.16
N HIS A 69 17.04 -8.76 -17.89
CA HIS A 69 17.24 -10.07 -17.26
C HIS A 69 15.89 -10.80 -17.10
N LEU A 70 15.77 -11.99 -17.68
CA LEU A 70 14.56 -12.81 -17.64
C LEU A 70 14.59 -13.85 -16.51
N GLY A 71 15.76 -14.46 -16.28
CA GLY A 71 15.93 -15.47 -15.23
C GLY A 71 17.20 -16.29 -15.41
N ARG A 72 17.38 -17.31 -14.57
CA ARG A 72 18.53 -18.23 -14.55
C ARG A 72 18.12 -19.64 -14.97
N LEU A 73 18.80 -20.18 -15.97
CA LEU A 73 18.68 -21.54 -16.42
C LEU A 73 19.74 -22.41 -15.74
N GLU A 74 19.30 -23.49 -15.12
CA GLU A 74 20.16 -24.47 -14.46
C GLU A 74 20.39 -25.69 -15.36
N ALA A 75 21.33 -26.57 -14.98
CA ALA A 75 21.61 -27.80 -15.70
C ALA A 75 20.34 -28.65 -15.89
N GLY A 76 20.15 -29.21 -17.08
CA GLY A 76 18.94 -29.92 -17.48
C GLY A 76 17.84 -29.06 -18.05
N ALA A 77 18.00 -27.71 -18.11
CA ALA A 77 17.10 -26.85 -18.85
C ALA A 77 17.41 -26.84 -20.35
N LEU A 78 16.36 -26.84 -21.17
CA LEU A 78 16.47 -26.90 -22.61
C LEU A 78 15.69 -25.76 -23.24
N LEU A 79 16.32 -24.99 -24.11
CA LEU A 79 15.70 -23.90 -24.84
C LEU A 79 15.66 -24.21 -26.33
N LEU A 80 14.52 -23.89 -26.95
CA LEU A 80 14.41 -23.77 -28.38
C LEU A 80 15.17 -22.52 -28.85
N GLY A 81 15.99 -22.61 -29.87
CA GLY A 81 16.62 -21.45 -30.46
C GLY A 81 15.52 -20.47 -30.91
N PRO A 82 15.57 -19.20 -30.50
CA PRO A 82 14.51 -18.28 -30.84
C PRO A 82 14.48 -18.04 -32.35
N VAL A 83 13.27 -18.02 -32.90
CA VAL A 83 12.99 -17.23 -34.07
C VAL A 83 13.15 -15.79 -33.63
N ALA A 84 13.91 -14.98 -34.36
CA ALA A 84 14.07 -13.56 -34.02
C ALA A 84 12.70 -12.93 -33.77
N GLY A 85 12.48 -12.41 -32.55
CA GLY A 85 11.32 -11.59 -32.24
C GLY A 85 11.37 -10.30 -33.07
N PRO A 86 10.26 -9.54 -33.18
CA PRO A 86 10.24 -8.34 -34.00
C PRO A 86 11.23 -7.27 -33.54
N GLN A 87 11.59 -7.20 -32.27
CA GLN A 87 12.53 -6.20 -31.74
C GLN A 87 13.59 -6.76 -30.77
N HIS A 88 13.28 -7.77 -29.94
CA HIS A 88 14.23 -8.34 -28.99
C HIS A 88 14.58 -9.79 -29.32
N THR A 89 15.83 -10.15 -29.07
CA THR A 89 16.34 -11.53 -29.21
C THR A 89 16.80 -12.02 -27.83
N LEU A 90 16.77 -13.34 -27.63
CA LEU A 90 17.24 -13.99 -26.43
C LEU A 90 18.77 -14.19 -26.48
N VAL A 91 19.44 -13.70 -25.48
CA VAL A 91 20.88 -13.83 -25.29
C VAL A 91 21.15 -14.46 -23.92
N ALA A 92 22.03 -15.43 -23.89
CA ALA A 92 22.45 -16.05 -22.66
C ALA A 92 23.85 -15.55 -22.23
N ARG A 93 24.03 -15.35 -20.93
CA ARG A 93 25.34 -15.08 -20.31
C ARG A 93 25.75 -16.27 -19.48
N PRO A 94 26.80 -17.02 -19.89
CA PRO A 94 27.28 -18.13 -19.13
C PRO A 94 27.90 -17.69 -17.80
N LEU A 95 27.63 -18.48 -16.75
CA LEU A 95 28.33 -18.38 -15.46
C LEU A 95 29.60 -19.24 -15.48
N ARG A 96 30.43 -19.11 -14.45
CA ARG A 96 31.69 -19.92 -14.36
C ARG A 96 31.36 -21.41 -14.45
N ASP A 97 32.19 -22.16 -15.19
CA ASP A 97 32.09 -23.61 -15.38
C ASP A 97 30.81 -24.11 -16.06
N CYS A 98 30.27 -23.32 -17.00
CA CYS A 98 29.09 -23.67 -17.77
C CYS A 98 29.46 -24.35 -19.09
N VAL A 99 28.83 -25.49 -19.34
CA VAL A 99 28.90 -26.22 -20.64
C VAL A 99 27.49 -26.29 -21.20
N VAL A 100 27.35 -25.82 -22.45
CA VAL A 100 26.08 -25.83 -23.17
C VAL A 100 26.21 -26.76 -24.37
N ARG A 101 25.19 -27.53 -24.70
CA ARG A 101 25.16 -28.38 -25.88
C ARG A 101 24.16 -27.84 -26.91
N ARG A 102 24.61 -27.80 -28.13
CA ARG A 102 23.80 -27.42 -29.29
C ARG A 102 23.35 -28.70 -29.99
N ILE A 103 22.06 -29.00 -29.94
CA ILE A 103 21.45 -30.22 -30.50
C ILE A 103 20.64 -29.82 -31.71
N GLY A 104 20.94 -30.37 -32.86
CA GLY A 104 20.15 -30.18 -34.08
C GLY A 104 18.91 -31.09 -34.07
N LEU A 105 17.77 -30.59 -34.55
CA LEU A 105 16.56 -31.40 -34.68
C LEU A 105 16.75 -32.71 -35.46
N ARG A 106 17.57 -32.70 -36.51
CA ARG A 106 17.87 -33.92 -37.30
C ARG A 106 18.54 -35.02 -36.47
N GLU A 107 19.29 -34.65 -35.46
CA GLU A 107 19.99 -35.59 -34.58
C GLU A 107 19.03 -36.31 -33.63
N LEU A 108 17.98 -35.58 -33.18
CA LEU A 108 16.87 -36.14 -32.41
C LEU A 108 16.04 -37.14 -33.23
N TYR A 109 15.72 -36.80 -34.48
CA TYR A 109 14.96 -37.68 -35.36
C TYR A 109 15.69 -38.98 -35.70
N GLN A 110 17.02 -38.97 -35.80
CA GLN A 110 17.79 -40.17 -36.06
C GLN A 110 17.81 -41.18 -34.91
N GLN A 111 17.56 -40.75 -33.69
CA GLN A 111 17.53 -41.62 -32.50
C GLN A 111 16.11 -42.07 -32.11
N ALA A 112 15.07 -41.36 -32.54
CA ALA A 112 13.68 -41.68 -32.19
C ALA A 112 13.09 -42.86 -33.03
N GLY A 113 13.72 -43.31 -34.06
CA GLY A 113 13.16 -44.25 -35.04
C GLY A 113 13.63 -45.72 -34.87
N THR A 114 13.07 -46.47 -33.95
CA THR A 114 12.97 -47.92 -34.09
C THR A 114 11.54 -48.32 -33.72
N GLU A 115 10.70 -48.56 -34.78
CA GLU A 115 9.46 -49.32 -34.64
C GLU A 115 9.80 -50.67 -34.02
N THR A 116 9.40 -50.92 -32.77
CA THR A 116 9.57 -52.23 -32.15
C THR A 116 8.33 -53.07 -32.49
N TRP A 117 8.50 -54.03 -33.38
CA TRP A 117 7.52 -55.05 -33.64
C TRP A 117 7.68 -56.18 -32.62
N SER A 118 6.63 -56.53 -31.90
CA SER A 118 6.57 -57.74 -31.11
C SER A 118 5.71 -58.77 -31.85
N TYR A 119 6.00 -60.04 -31.71
CA TYR A 119 5.20 -61.12 -32.28
C TYR A 119 4.33 -61.68 -31.16
N ASP A 120 3.02 -61.89 -31.42
CA ASP A 120 2.13 -62.58 -30.49
C ASP A 120 2.51 -64.08 -30.37
N GLU A 121 1.87 -64.82 -29.45
CA GLU A 121 2.13 -66.26 -29.24
C GLU A 121 1.81 -67.10 -30.46
N TRP A 122 1.24 -66.48 -31.51
CA TRP A 122 0.86 -67.13 -32.80
C TRP A 122 1.77 -66.70 -33.96
N GLY A 123 2.81 -65.90 -33.69
CA GLY A 123 3.76 -65.44 -34.69
C GLY A 123 3.28 -64.29 -35.58
N ASN A 124 2.16 -63.62 -35.27
CA ASN A 124 1.74 -62.45 -36.06
C ASN A 124 2.40 -61.19 -35.53
N PRO A 125 2.85 -60.31 -36.42
CA PRO A 125 3.48 -59.08 -36.04
C PRO A 125 2.39 -58.13 -35.42
N GLN A 126 2.51 -57.80 -34.12
CA GLN A 126 1.75 -56.77 -33.46
C GLN A 126 2.59 -55.50 -33.24
N LEU A 127 2.05 -54.41 -33.64
CA LEU A 127 2.63 -53.09 -33.27
C LEU A 127 2.49 -52.96 -31.75
N VAL A 128 3.59 -52.96 -31.04
CA VAL A 128 3.57 -52.61 -29.61
C VAL A 128 3.06 -51.18 -29.51
N PRO A 129 1.97 -50.88 -28.73
CA PRO A 129 1.58 -49.52 -28.56
C PRO A 129 2.76 -48.72 -28.01
N PRO A 130 3.04 -47.54 -28.59
CA PRO A 130 4.24 -46.79 -28.26
C PRO A 130 4.20 -46.44 -26.77
N GLN A 131 5.07 -47.03 -25.99
CA GLN A 131 5.41 -46.53 -24.66
C GLN A 131 6.17 -45.23 -24.85
N THR A 132 5.81 -44.14 -24.11
CA THR A 132 6.55 -42.85 -24.09
C THR A 132 8.04 -43.13 -24.03
N SER A 133 8.78 -42.80 -25.10
CA SER A 133 10.22 -43.06 -25.12
C SER A 133 10.87 -42.21 -24.02
N PRO A 134 11.90 -42.74 -23.32
CA PRO A 134 12.62 -41.97 -22.30
C PRO A 134 13.15 -40.64 -22.87
N LEU A 135 13.42 -40.60 -24.17
CA LEU A 135 13.91 -39.42 -24.89
C LEU A 135 12.81 -38.32 -25.00
N GLU A 136 11.57 -38.67 -25.29
CA GLU A 136 10.44 -37.74 -25.41
C GLU A 136 10.09 -37.15 -24.04
N TYR A 137 10.09 -38.00 -23.02
CA TYR A 137 9.86 -37.54 -21.68
C TYR A 137 10.95 -36.57 -21.19
N ALA A 138 12.21 -36.87 -21.49
CA ALA A 138 13.35 -36.02 -21.15
C ALA A 138 13.30 -34.68 -21.92
N LEU A 139 12.92 -34.71 -23.21
CA LEU A 139 12.73 -33.50 -24.01
C LEU A 139 11.63 -32.62 -23.44
N ALA A 140 10.49 -33.20 -23.15
CA ALA A 140 9.36 -32.48 -22.56
C ALA A 140 9.71 -31.82 -21.22
N LEU A 141 10.41 -32.56 -20.34
CA LEU A 141 10.86 -32.06 -19.05
C LEU A 141 11.89 -30.92 -19.18
N GLY A 142 12.86 -31.08 -20.10
CA GLY A 142 13.90 -30.10 -20.38
C GLY A 142 13.34 -28.79 -20.92
N VAL A 143 12.44 -28.85 -21.94
CA VAL A 143 11.74 -27.69 -22.50
C VAL A 143 10.84 -27.02 -21.45
N GLY A 144 10.14 -27.80 -20.65
CA GLY A 144 9.34 -27.26 -19.54
C GLY A 144 10.18 -26.47 -18.54
N ARG A 145 11.38 -26.93 -18.19
CA ARG A 145 12.33 -26.19 -17.34
C ARG A 145 12.80 -24.90 -18.01
N GLY A 146 13.11 -24.92 -19.30
CA GLY A 146 13.54 -23.74 -20.05
C GLY A 146 12.46 -22.68 -20.17
N LEU A 147 11.25 -23.08 -20.58
CA LEU A 147 10.10 -22.18 -20.76
C LEU A 147 9.56 -21.66 -19.44
N SER A 148 9.70 -22.38 -18.31
CA SER A 148 9.21 -21.94 -17.01
C SER A 148 9.75 -20.58 -16.60
N ILE A 149 10.92 -20.19 -17.09
CA ILE A 149 11.55 -18.89 -16.82
C ILE A 149 10.86 -17.78 -17.59
N LEU A 150 10.46 -18.02 -18.83
CA LEU A 150 9.69 -17.06 -19.64
C LEU A 150 8.30 -16.84 -19.06
N PHE A 151 7.68 -17.86 -18.44
CA PHE A 151 6.41 -17.75 -17.75
C PHE A 151 6.50 -17.10 -16.36
N GLN A 152 7.66 -17.07 -15.73
CA GLN A 152 7.89 -16.42 -14.42
C GLN A 152 8.21 -14.93 -14.55
N ALA A 153 8.50 -14.44 -15.74
CA ALA A 153 8.60 -13.01 -16.00
C ALA A 153 7.27 -12.33 -15.63
N PRO A 154 7.27 -11.06 -15.17
CA PRO A 154 6.06 -10.39 -14.61
C PRO A 154 4.89 -10.20 -15.59
N MET A 155 4.94 -10.86 -16.73
CA MET A 155 3.91 -10.86 -17.78
C MET A 155 2.70 -11.77 -17.49
N ALA A 156 2.74 -12.60 -16.48
CA ALA A 156 1.69 -13.58 -16.16
C ALA A 156 0.36 -12.99 -15.66
N THR A 157 0.22 -11.67 -15.59
CA THR A 157 -0.95 -10.98 -15.02
C THR A 157 -1.89 -10.33 -16.03
N GLU A 158 -1.54 -10.26 -17.32
CA GLU A 158 -2.49 -9.80 -18.35
C GLU A 158 -3.05 -11.03 -19.09
N GLN A 159 -4.37 -11.14 -19.01
CA GLN A 159 -5.24 -12.15 -19.61
C GLN A 159 -4.68 -12.69 -20.94
N ALA A 160 -4.10 -13.88 -20.89
CA ALA A 160 -3.93 -14.68 -22.07
C ALA A 160 -5.33 -14.82 -22.71
N ALA A 161 -5.47 -14.43 -23.96
CA ALA A 161 -6.66 -14.72 -24.76
C ALA A 161 -6.95 -16.21 -24.59
N ALA A 162 -8.23 -16.56 -24.44
CA ALA A 162 -8.63 -17.96 -24.28
C ALA A 162 -7.91 -18.82 -25.33
N PRO A 163 -7.27 -19.95 -24.92
CA PRO A 163 -6.53 -20.79 -25.85
C PRO A 163 -7.44 -21.25 -26.97
N THR A 164 -6.98 -21.13 -28.19
CA THR A 164 -7.62 -21.77 -29.33
C THR A 164 -7.30 -23.27 -29.27
N ASP A 165 -8.18 -24.14 -29.77
CA ASP A 165 -8.04 -25.62 -29.72
C ASP A 165 -6.74 -26.14 -30.34
N ASP A 166 -6.03 -25.33 -31.13
CA ASP A 166 -4.75 -25.63 -31.78
C ASP A 166 -3.52 -25.17 -30.98
N ASP A 167 -3.68 -24.55 -29.80
CA ASP A 167 -2.54 -24.08 -28.99
C ASP A 167 -1.97 -25.22 -28.11
N VAL A 168 -0.69 -25.54 -28.31
CA VAL A 168 0.04 -26.44 -27.41
C VAL A 168 0.30 -25.74 -26.09
N PHE A 169 -0.40 -26.15 -25.03
CA PHE A 169 -0.25 -25.61 -23.68
C PHE A 169 0.79 -26.38 -22.89
N TRP A 170 1.85 -25.68 -22.43
CA TRP A 170 2.81 -26.21 -21.47
C TRP A 170 2.32 -25.89 -20.07
N MET A 171 1.66 -26.85 -19.43
CA MET A 171 1.20 -26.68 -18.04
C MET A 171 2.14 -27.42 -17.09
N ARG A 172 2.61 -26.75 -16.07
CA ARG A 172 3.41 -27.36 -14.99
C ARG A 172 2.45 -28.10 -14.04
N VAL A 173 2.43 -29.41 -14.11
CA VAL A 173 1.73 -30.26 -13.14
C VAL A 173 2.76 -30.76 -12.13
N PRO A 174 2.48 -30.67 -10.79
CA PRO A 174 3.43 -31.13 -9.76
C PRO A 174 3.60 -32.68 -9.79
N PRO A 175 4.80 -33.20 -9.43
CA PRO A 175 6.13 -32.62 -9.52
C PRO A 175 6.82 -33.07 -10.82
N GLY A 176 7.02 -32.13 -11.74
CA GLY A 176 7.94 -32.32 -12.88
C GLY A 176 7.35 -32.85 -14.18
N SER A 177 6.05 -33.08 -14.30
CA SER A 177 5.41 -33.45 -15.57
C SER A 177 4.95 -32.21 -16.36
N VAL A 178 5.09 -32.26 -17.69
CA VAL A 178 4.57 -31.25 -18.60
C VAL A 178 3.36 -31.84 -19.32
N GLN A 179 2.22 -31.16 -19.27
CA GLN A 179 1.01 -31.56 -19.95
C GLN A 179 0.84 -30.70 -21.21
N TYR A 180 0.74 -31.33 -22.35
CA TYR A 180 0.47 -30.70 -23.63
C TYR A 180 -1.04 -30.57 -23.84
N GLY A 181 -1.50 -29.52 -24.50
CA GLY A 181 -2.88 -29.15 -24.70
C GLY A 181 -3.93 -30.27 -24.83
N SER A 182 -5.17 -29.91 -24.90
CA SER A 182 -6.33 -30.84 -24.78
C SER A 182 -6.37 -31.99 -25.76
N LEU A 183 -5.65 -31.92 -26.90
CA LEU A 183 -5.58 -32.94 -27.93
C LEU A 183 -4.47 -33.99 -27.70
N TYR A 184 -3.49 -33.73 -26.84
CA TYR A 184 -2.36 -34.60 -26.58
C TYR A 184 -2.44 -35.19 -25.17
N GLY A 185 -3.32 -36.16 -24.96
CA GLY A 185 -3.33 -36.98 -23.75
C GLY A 185 -2.06 -37.84 -23.65
N ALA A 186 -1.82 -38.45 -22.50
CA ALA A 186 -0.63 -39.26 -22.20
C ALA A 186 -0.38 -40.41 -23.19
N GLN A 187 -1.34 -40.76 -24.04
CA GLN A 187 -1.21 -41.76 -25.13
C GLN A 187 -0.72 -41.16 -26.46
N ALA A 188 -0.84 -39.83 -26.65
CA ALA A 188 -0.38 -39.15 -27.87
C ALA A 188 1.06 -38.62 -27.78
N ALA A 189 1.67 -38.65 -26.56
CA ALA A 189 3.02 -38.16 -26.32
C ALA A 189 4.12 -38.96 -27.07
N ALA A 190 3.81 -40.13 -27.63
CA ALA A 190 4.71 -40.95 -28.40
C ALA A 190 5.12 -40.36 -29.78
N ASP A 191 4.29 -39.49 -30.35
CA ASP A 191 4.48 -38.90 -31.68
C ASP A 191 5.03 -37.47 -31.64
N LEU A 192 5.36 -36.95 -30.46
CA LEU A 192 5.79 -35.56 -30.31
C LEU A 192 7.04 -35.19 -31.10
N LEU A 193 7.99 -36.11 -31.22
CA LEU A 193 9.21 -35.92 -31.98
C LEU A 193 9.02 -36.19 -33.47
N MET A 194 7.94 -36.89 -33.85
CA MET A 194 7.69 -37.30 -35.22
C MET A 194 6.68 -36.41 -35.96
N ASP A 195 5.91 -35.59 -35.23
CA ASP A 195 4.91 -34.71 -35.82
C ASP A 195 5.46 -33.29 -36.06
N PRO A 196 5.67 -32.89 -37.31
CA PRO A 196 6.12 -31.53 -37.67
C PRO A 196 5.14 -30.44 -37.25
N GLY A 197 3.83 -30.76 -37.11
CA GLY A 197 2.80 -29.79 -36.74
C GLY A 197 2.91 -29.39 -35.26
N VAL A 198 3.21 -30.36 -34.39
CA VAL A 198 3.45 -30.08 -32.96
C VAL A 198 4.69 -29.20 -32.78
N TRP A 199 5.73 -29.48 -33.51
CA TRP A 199 6.95 -28.68 -33.47
C TRP A 199 6.73 -27.25 -33.94
N GLN A 200 6.00 -27.09 -35.06
CA GLN A 200 5.62 -25.76 -35.55
C GLN A 200 4.79 -24.99 -34.53
N SER A 201 3.82 -25.65 -33.89
CA SER A 201 3.00 -25.05 -32.83
C SER A 201 3.83 -24.59 -31.62
N MET A 202 4.86 -25.35 -31.22
CA MET A 202 5.80 -24.95 -30.15
C MET A 202 6.63 -23.71 -30.55
N VAL A 203 7.10 -23.63 -31.77
CA VAL A 203 7.84 -22.48 -32.31
C VAL A 203 6.94 -21.25 -32.37
N ASP A 204 5.70 -21.41 -32.82
CA ASP A 204 4.72 -20.31 -32.89
C ASP A 204 4.32 -19.81 -31.49
N GLN A 205 4.20 -20.71 -30.54
CA GLN A 205 3.92 -20.33 -29.13
C GLN A 205 5.09 -19.58 -28.53
N GLN A 206 6.31 -20.02 -28.73
CA GLN A 206 7.51 -19.28 -28.31
C GLN A 206 7.58 -17.89 -28.97
N TYR A 207 7.23 -17.78 -30.24
CA TYR A 207 7.14 -16.49 -30.93
C TYR A 207 6.09 -15.57 -30.31
N ARG A 208 4.91 -16.07 -29.98
CA ARG A 208 3.86 -15.30 -29.25
C ARG A 208 4.33 -14.83 -27.87
N LEU A 209 5.05 -15.68 -27.14
CA LEU A 209 5.65 -15.30 -25.85
C LEU A 209 6.69 -14.18 -26.02
N LEU A 210 7.56 -14.27 -27.01
CA LEU A 210 8.53 -13.23 -27.33
C LEU A 210 7.86 -11.92 -27.76
N ALA A 211 6.80 -11.98 -28.58
CA ALA A 211 6.03 -10.80 -28.97
C ALA A 211 5.28 -10.13 -27.79
N THR A 212 4.90 -10.92 -26.77
CA THR A 212 4.32 -10.39 -25.54
C THR A 212 5.39 -9.77 -24.65
N LEU A 213 6.56 -10.37 -24.62
CA LEU A 213 7.74 -9.84 -23.94
C LEU A 213 8.18 -8.50 -24.56
N ASP A 214 8.20 -8.39 -25.89
CA ASP A 214 8.52 -7.14 -26.61
C ASP A 214 7.58 -6.01 -26.20
N ARG A 215 6.28 -6.25 -26.17
CA ARG A 215 5.28 -5.26 -25.73
C ARG A 215 5.49 -4.81 -24.28
N TRP A 216 5.85 -5.74 -23.40
CA TRP A 216 6.13 -5.43 -22.00
C TRP A 216 7.43 -4.61 -21.84
N ILE A 217 8.49 -4.98 -22.56
CA ILE A 217 9.75 -4.24 -22.57
C ILE A 217 9.53 -2.84 -23.13
N GLU A 218 8.81 -2.72 -24.25
CA GLU A 218 8.46 -1.43 -24.85
C GLU A 218 7.66 -0.53 -23.89
N GLN A 219 6.72 -1.09 -23.14
CA GLN A 219 6.02 -0.35 -22.09
C GLN A 219 6.96 0.08 -20.96
N LEU A 220 7.89 -0.77 -20.58
CA LEU A 220 8.87 -0.48 -19.52
C LEU A 220 9.86 0.61 -20.00
N GLU A 221 10.31 0.55 -21.22
CA GLU A 221 11.19 1.55 -21.84
C GLU A 221 10.47 2.89 -22.04
N ARG A 222 9.24 2.91 -22.53
CA ARG A 222 8.43 4.14 -22.63
C ARG A 222 8.23 4.80 -21.26
N THR A 223 7.95 4.01 -20.22
CA THR A 223 7.85 4.57 -18.86
C THR A 223 9.19 5.09 -18.34
N HIS A 224 10.29 4.51 -18.80
CA HIS A 224 11.65 4.96 -18.45
C HIS A 224 12.04 6.21 -19.25
N GLU A 225 11.74 6.26 -20.53
CA GLU A 225 11.93 7.43 -21.40
C GLU A 225 11.10 8.62 -20.94
N ASP A 226 9.84 8.40 -20.57
CA ASP A 226 8.96 9.45 -20.00
C ASP A 226 9.52 9.99 -18.68
N ARG A 227 10.10 9.14 -17.84
CA ARG A 227 10.79 9.56 -16.60
C ARG A 227 12.09 10.29 -16.90
N THR A 228 12.87 9.82 -17.86
CA THR A 228 14.14 10.43 -18.27
C THR A 228 13.90 11.76 -18.98
N ALA A 229 12.90 11.85 -19.86
CA ALA A 229 12.48 13.09 -20.51
C ALA A 229 11.96 14.12 -19.51
N ALA A 230 11.21 13.66 -18.48
CA ALA A 230 10.79 14.52 -17.38
C ALA A 230 11.99 14.98 -16.52
N GLY A 231 12.98 14.11 -16.29
CA GLY A 231 14.22 14.42 -15.61
C GLY A 231 15.13 15.39 -16.41
N ILE A 232 15.23 15.19 -17.72
CA ILE A 232 15.98 16.09 -18.62
C ILE A 232 15.31 17.47 -18.70
N LYS A 233 13.97 17.52 -18.86
CA LYS A 233 13.23 18.80 -18.83
C LYS A 233 13.36 19.51 -17.48
N ALA A 234 13.34 18.77 -16.38
CA ALA A 234 13.60 19.33 -15.06
C ALA A 234 15.06 19.83 -14.93
N GLY A 235 16.03 19.07 -15.46
CA GLY A 235 17.43 19.44 -15.50
C GLY A 235 17.70 20.66 -16.41
N GLU A 236 17.04 20.76 -17.56
CA GLU A 236 17.11 21.92 -18.46
C GLU A 236 16.46 23.16 -17.83
N ALA A 237 15.33 22.99 -17.14
CA ALA A 237 14.69 24.05 -16.37
C ALA A 237 15.63 24.56 -15.25
N VAL A 238 16.32 23.66 -14.54
CA VAL A 238 17.30 24.00 -13.51
C VAL A 238 18.52 24.68 -14.11
N ARG A 239 19.06 24.21 -15.27
CA ARG A 239 20.15 24.88 -15.98
C ARG A 239 19.74 26.28 -16.50
N ALA A 240 18.58 26.37 -17.14
CA ALA A 240 18.03 27.64 -17.57
C ALA A 240 17.78 28.61 -16.40
N GLN A 241 17.48 28.09 -15.22
CA GLN A 241 17.32 28.88 -14.00
C GLN A 241 18.67 29.26 -13.38
N ALA A 242 19.65 28.35 -13.40
CA ALA A 242 21.02 28.65 -12.99
C ALA A 242 21.69 29.71 -13.92
N ASP A 243 21.50 29.59 -15.24
CA ASP A 243 21.97 30.57 -16.23
C ASP A 243 21.28 31.92 -16.06
N ARG A 244 19.96 31.95 -15.77
CA ARG A 244 19.23 33.18 -15.43
C ARG A 244 19.71 33.77 -14.12
N THR A 245 20.04 32.95 -13.11
CA THR A 245 20.59 33.43 -11.82
C THR A 245 22.00 33.98 -11.99
N LEU A 246 22.84 33.35 -12.83
CA LEU A 246 24.16 33.85 -13.20
C LEU A 246 24.07 35.15 -14.02
N LEU A 247 23.18 35.19 -15.01
CA LEU A 247 22.94 36.43 -15.79
C LEU A 247 22.33 37.54 -14.92
N ALA A 248 21.47 37.23 -13.95
CA ALA A 248 20.90 38.17 -12.99
C ALA A 248 21.95 38.70 -11.99
N SER A 249 23.00 37.92 -11.67
CA SER A 249 24.11 38.35 -10.81
C SER A 249 25.08 39.30 -11.53
N ILE A 250 25.13 39.24 -12.88
CA ILE A 250 26.02 40.09 -13.72
C ILE A 250 25.27 41.35 -14.18
N GLY A 251 23.93 41.31 -14.27
CA GLY A 251 23.08 42.45 -14.68
C GLY A 251 22.38 43.11 -13.50
N LYS A 252 22.75 44.34 -13.17
CA LYS A 252 21.97 45.23 -12.28
C LYS A 252 20.53 45.37 -12.84
N SER A 253 19.60 44.54 -12.37
CA SER A 253 18.21 44.77 -12.70
C SER A 253 17.32 44.37 -11.53
N SER A 254 16.80 45.37 -10.85
CA SER A 254 15.72 45.29 -9.86
C SER A 254 14.38 44.79 -10.43
N ALA A 255 14.27 44.63 -11.74
CA ALA A 255 13.07 44.19 -12.42
C ALA A 255 12.82 42.67 -12.27
N ASN A 256 13.89 41.83 -12.25
CA ASN A 256 13.75 40.38 -12.18
C ASN A 256 13.40 39.85 -10.77
N ARG A 257 13.67 40.63 -9.71
CA ARG A 257 13.26 40.29 -8.34
C ARG A 257 11.73 40.48 -8.14
N ARG A 258 11.11 41.39 -8.92
CA ARG A 258 9.67 41.62 -8.87
C ARG A 258 8.87 40.52 -9.60
N THR A 259 9.41 39.95 -10.68
CA THR A 259 8.72 38.88 -11.41
C THR A 259 8.71 37.53 -10.65
N THR A 260 9.84 37.16 -10.01
CA THR A 260 9.90 35.94 -9.18
C THR A 260 9.04 36.05 -7.89
N ALA A 261 9.00 37.23 -7.29
CA ALA A 261 8.11 37.49 -6.15
C ALA A 261 6.63 37.50 -6.59
N ALA A 262 6.32 38.05 -7.76
CA ALA A 262 4.94 38.08 -8.30
C ALA A 262 4.43 36.67 -8.66
N ASP A 263 5.29 35.79 -9.19
CA ASP A 263 4.93 34.38 -9.48
C ASP A 263 4.78 33.54 -8.20
N ALA A 264 5.61 33.78 -7.20
CA ALA A 264 5.47 33.14 -5.88
C ALA A 264 4.18 33.60 -5.18
N ASP A 265 3.85 34.89 -5.26
CA ASP A 265 2.60 35.45 -4.75
C ASP A 265 1.37 34.90 -5.51
N ALA A 266 1.47 34.73 -6.83
CA ALA A 266 0.40 34.14 -7.66
C ALA A 266 0.18 32.66 -7.32
N THR A 267 1.25 31.89 -7.09
CA THR A 267 1.13 30.48 -6.68
C THR A 267 0.52 30.35 -5.29
N TYR A 268 0.96 31.19 -4.33
CA TYR A 268 0.37 31.21 -2.99
C TYR A 268 -1.10 31.62 -3.03
N ALA A 269 -1.47 32.59 -3.84
CA ALA A 269 -2.86 33.02 -4.03
C ALA A 269 -3.72 31.90 -4.67
N ALA A 270 -3.20 31.16 -5.68
CA ALA A 270 -3.89 30.00 -6.25
C ALA A 270 -4.11 28.91 -5.20
N CYS A 271 -3.07 28.55 -4.46
CA CYS A 271 -3.13 27.61 -3.34
C CYS A 271 -4.15 28.09 -2.28
N GLY A 272 -4.19 29.39 -1.98
CA GLY A 272 -5.13 30.00 -1.03
C GLY A 272 -6.59 29.86 -1.45
N LEU A 273 -6.90 29.97 -2.74
CA LEU A 273 -8.25 29.75 -3.29
C LEU A 273 -8.67 28.28 -3.15
N VAL A 274 -7.77 27.36 -3.52
CA VAL A 274 -7.98 25.91 -3.40
C VAL A 274 -8.13 25.49 -1.94
N ALA A 275 -7.28 25.98 -1.06
CA ALA A 275 -7.31 25.68 0.36
C ALA A 275 -8.59 26.19 1.04
N ARG A 276 -9.04 27.41 0.72
CA ARG A 276 -10.34 27.92 1.20
C ARG A 276 -11.50 27.04 0.76
N ALA A 277 -11.49 26.60 -0.50
CA ALA A 277 -12.51 25.70 -1.01
C ALA A 277 -12.46 24.31 -0.33
N ALA A 278 -11.26 23.85 0.09
CA ALA A 278 -11.06 22.60 0.82
C ALA A 278 -11.26 22.74 2.35
N GLY A 279 -11.46 23.98 2.87
CA GLY A 279 -11.55 24.25 4.31
C GLY A 279 -10.23 24.08 5.03
N ILE A 280 -9.12 24.49 4.41
CA ILE A 280 -7.73 24.40 4.89
C ILE A 280 -7.19 25.80 5.11
N SER A 281 -6.46 26.01 6.20
CA SER A 281 -5.66 27.23 6.44
C SER A 281 -4.24 27.02 5.93
N LEU A 282 -3.72 27.95 5.14
CA LEU A 282 -2.35 27.93 4.67
C LEU A 282 -1.46 28.89 5.51
N SER A 283 -0.20 28.53 5.64
CA SER A 283 0.87 29.36 6.20
C SER A 283 1.81 29.78 5.09
N GLU A 284 2.32 31.01 5.13
CA GLU A 284 3.32 31.48 4.19
C GLU A 284 4.62 30.68 4.32
N PRO A 285 5.22 30.24 3.21
CA PRO A 285 6.53 29.61 3.25
C PRO A 285 7.59 30.64 3.64
N ALA A 286 8.46 30.30 4.60
CA ALA A 286 9.60 31.17 4.93
C ALA A 286 10.53 31.30 3.72
N GLN A 287 10.95 32.52 3.42
CA GLN A 287 11.91 32.83 2.35
C GLN A 287 13.33 32.51 2.80
N SER A 288 13.73 31.23 2.91
CA SER A 288 15.15 30.96 3.21
C SER A 288 15.55 29.52 2.99
N GLY A 289 16.64 29.34 2.28
CA GLY A 289 17.49 28.16 2.25
C GLY A 289 17.53 27.44 0.91
N THR A 290 18.74 27.19 0.45
CA THR A 290 19.11 26.49 -0.80
C THR A 290 18.51 25.07 -0.96
N GLU A 291 18.06 24.42 0.11
CA GLU A 291 17.38 23.13 0.08
C GLU A 291 15.90 23.25 -0.33
N SER A 292 15.29 24.41 -0.09
CA SER A 292 13.88 24.67 -0.43
C SER A 292 13.63 24.85 -1.94
N ASP A 293 14.67 25.10 -2.72
CA ASP A 293 14.56 25.40 -4.16
C ASP A 293 14.37 24.16 -5.05
N ARG A 294 14.61 22.95 -4.52
CA ARG A 294 14.44 21.69 -5.27
C ARG A 294 12.99 21.21 -5.34
N LEU A 295 12.12 21.67 -4.43
CA LEU A 295 10.72 21.28 -4.37
C LEU A 295 9.86 22.21 -5.23
N ASP A 296 8.80 21.64 -5.84
CA ASP A 296 7.74 22.38 -6.51
C ASP A 296 7.19 23.49 -5.57
N PRO A 297 6.93 24.70 -6.06
CA PRO A 297 6.38 25.81 -5.26
C PRO A 297 5.09 25.43 -4.50
N VAL A 298 4.20 24.62 -5.10
CA VAL A 298 2.98 24.12 -4.46
C VAL A 298 3.30 23.17 -3.30
N GLU A 299 4.28 22.29 -3.49
CA GLU A 299 4.73 21.35 -2.45
C GLU A 299 5.40 22.09 -1.27
N ARG A 300 6.16 23.16 -1.55
CA ARG A 300 6.75 24.02 -0.51
C ARG A 300 5.68 24.69 0.36
N ILE A 301 4.63 25.25 -0.27
CA ILE A 301 3.51 25.87 0.44
C ILE A 301 2.76 24.82 1.29
N ALA A 302 2.54 23.63 0.73
CA ALA A 302 1.89 22.54 1.42
C ALA A 302 2.71 22.06 2.63
N LEU A 303 4.03 21.90 2.47
CA LEU A 303 4.95 21.54 3.54
C LEU A 303 4.97 22.60 4.65
N ALA A 304 5.02 23.89 4.25
CA ALA A 304 4.95 25.01 5.17
C ALA A 304 3.66 25.02 5.99
N SER A 305 2.57 24.67 5.34
CA SER A 305 1.23 24.61 5.93
C SER A 305 0.93 23.26 6.61
N ARG A 306 1.89 22.32 6.58
CA ARG A 306 1.71 20.96 7.12
C ARG A 306 0.51 20.23 6.50
N VAL A 307 0.26 20.45 5.21
CA VAL A 307 -0.81 19.83 4.43
C VAL A 307 -0.19 18.79 3.48
N ARG A 308 -0.82 17.63 3.38
CA ARG A 308 -0.41 16.61 2.39
C ARG A 308 -0.95 16.95 1.03
N VAL A 309 -0.15 16.64 0.02
CA VAL A 309 -0.49 16.85 -1.39
C VAL A 309 -0.50 15.53 -2.16
N ARG A 310 -1.27 15.51 -3.23
CA ARG A 310 -1.28 14.42 -4.20
C ARG A 310 -1.27 15.01 -5.60
N ALA A 311 -0.35 14.53 -6.43
CA ALA A 311 -0.41 14.79 -7.86
C ALA A 311 -1.60 14.02 -8.48
N VAL A 312 -2.41 14.71 -9.27
CA VAL A 312 -3.57 14.18 -9.99
C VAL A 312 -3.31 14.34 -11.48
N ARG A 313 -3.49 13.28 -12.24
CA ARG A 313 -3.35 13.31 -13.70
C ARG A 313 -4.69 13.67 -14.32
N LEU A 314 -4.74 14.76 -15.07
CA LEU A 314 -5.93 15.24 -15.77
C LEU A 314 -6.05 14.51 -17.12
N THR A 315 -6.80 13.41 -17.16
CA THR A 315 -6.97 12.57 -18.36
C THR A 315 -8.45 12.45 -18.76
N GLY A 316 -8.71 12.21 -20.04
CA GLY A 316 -10.09 12.03 -20.53
C GLY A 316 -10.97 13.27 -20.38
N SER A 317 -12.18 13.08 -19.88
CA SER A 317 -13.15 14.17 -19.64
C SER A 317 -13.12 14.66 -18.19
N TRP A 318 -11.89 14.81 -17.61
CA TRP A 318 -11.66 15.16 -16.21
C TRP A 318 -12.46 16.38 -15.70
N TRP A 319 -12.77 17.34 -16.59
CA TRP A 319 -13.54 18.54 -16.21
C TRP A 319 -15.01 18.27 -15.86
N ARG A 320 -15.50 17.04 -16.15
CA ARG A 320 -16.85 16.58 -15.79
C ARG A 320 -16.88 15.73 -14.52
N GLU A 321 -15.73 15.41 -13.96
CA GLU A 321 -15.59 14.53 -12.78
C GLU A 321 -15.11 15.32 -11.57
N ASN A 322 -15.90 15.37 -10.52
CA ASN A 322 -15.55 16.11 -9.32
C ASN A 322 -14.59 15.31 -8.42
N VAL A 323 -13.31 15.62 -8.52
CA VAL A 323 -12.25 15.05 -7.67
C VAL A 323 -11.96 15.90 -6.43
N GLY A 324 -12.46 17.15 -6.40
CA GLY A 324 -12.20 18.16 -5.37
C GLY A 324 -11.47 19.38 -5.93
N PRO A 325 -11.15 20.39 -5.10
CA PRO A 325 -10.41 21.56 -5.54
C PRO A 325 -8.95 21.21 -5.84
N LEU A 326 -8.43 21.68 -7.00
CA LEU A 326 -7.08 21.37 -7.50
C LEU A 326 -6.31 22.65 -7.80
N VAL A 327 -4.99 22.60 -7.62
CA VAL A 327 -4.05 23.59 -8.18
C VAL A 327 -3.52 23.05 -9.49
N GLY A 328 -3.76 23.74 -10.58
CA GLY A 328 -3.26 23.40 -11.91
C GLY A 328 -2.41 24.51 -12.49
N HIS A 329 -1.79 24.25 -13.64
CA HIS A 329 -0.99 25.22 -14.38
C HIS A 329 -1.50 25.32 -15.82
N ARG A 330 -1.36 26.50 -16.44
CA ARG A 330 -1.63 26.67 -17.87
C ARG A 330 -0.47 26.12 -18.68
N ALA A 331 -0.74 25.28 -19.67
CA ALA A 331 0.30 24.60 -20.47
C ALA A 331 1.23 25.56 -21.21
N LEU A 332 0.74 26.71 -21.71
CA LEU A 332 1.56 27.66 -22.48
C LEU A 332 2.35 28.64 -21.62
N SER A 333 1.80 29.08 -20.48
CA SER A 333 2.40 30.12 -19.65
C SER A 333 3.01 29.61 -18.36
N GLY A 334 2.74 28.34 -17.95
CA GLY A 334 3.08 27.81 -16.63
C GLY A 334 2.38 28.53 -15.46
N ALA A 335 1.44 29.46 -15.75
CA ALA A 335 0.80 30.25 -14.70
C ALA A 335 -0.10 29.40 -13.82
N PRO A 336 0.00 29.54 -12.47
CA PRO A 336 -0.81 28.77 -11.53
C PRO A 336 -2.27 29.23 -11.57
N VAL A 337 -3.19 28.25 -11.53
CA VAL A 337 -4.63 28.47 -11.59
C VAL A 337 -5.35 27.57 -10.58
N ALA A 338 -6.36 28.12 -9.89
CA ALA A 338 -7.22 27.34 -9.02
C ALA A 338 -8.35 26.70 -9.84
N LEU A 339 -8.44 25.37 -9.85
CA LEU A 339 -9.49 24.59 -10.48
C LEU A 339 -10.53 24.23 -9.42
N LEU A 340 -11.68 24.88 -9.47
CA LEU A 340 -12.75 24.74 -8.49
C LEU A 340 -13.98 24.12 -9.11
N TRP A 341 -14.63 23.19 -8.40
CA TRP A 341 -15.86 22.57 -8.84
C TRP A 341 -17.07 23.47 -8.56
N ARG A 342 -17.75 23.92 -9.58
CA ARG A 342 -18.95 24.76 -9.48
C ARG A 342 -19.99 24.39 -10.54
N ARG A 343 -21.26 24.33 -10.15
CA ARG A 343 -22.42 24.13 -11.08
C ARG A 343 -22.30 22.91 -12.01
N GLY A 344 -21.67 21.84 -11.54
CA GLY A 344 -21.59 20.60 -12.33
C GLY A 344 -20.36 20.46 -13.25
N GLY A 345 -19.39 21.38 -13.15
CA GLY A 345 -18.12 21.34 -13.91
C GLY A 345 -17.00 22.06 -13.19
N TYR A 346 -15.78 21.91 -13.70
CA TYR A 346 -14.65 22.68 -13.21
C TYR A 346 -14.62 24.08 -13.80
N VAL A 347 -14.28 25.04 -12.96
CA VAL A 347 -14.04 26.44 -13.31
C VAL A 347 -12.61 26.81 -12.94
N ALA A 348 -11.87 27.35 -13.89
CA ALA A 348 -10.54 27.88 -13.67
C ALA A 348 -10.63 29.30 -13.13
N VAL A 349 -10.11 29.54 -11.93
CA VAL A 349 -10.06 30.86 -11.30
C VAL A 349 -8.64 31.37 -11.34
N GLN A 350 -8.45 32.50 -12.02
CA GLN A 350 -7.13 33.14 -12.10
C GLN A 350 -6.87 33.96 -10.84
N PRO A 351 -5.79 33.68 -10.08
CA PRO A 351 -5.56 34.31 -8.77
C PRO A 351 -5.44 35.82 -8.81
N SER A 352 -4.82 36.41 -9.87
CA SER A 352 -4.53 37.84 -10.01
C SER A 352 -5.77 38.69 -10.33
N SER A 353 -6.71 38.14 -11.12
CA SER A 353 -7.88 38.88 -11.63
C SER A 353 -9.21 38.42 -11.03
N GLY A 354 -9.23 37.28 -10.34
CA GLY A 354 -10.45 36.64 -9.84
C GLY A 354 -11.38 36.16 -10.99
N ARG A 355 -10.94 36.22 -12.25
CA ARG A 355 -11.72 35.83 -13.41
C ARG A 355 -11.99 34.34 -13.40
N GLU A 356 -13.27 33.99 -13.50
CA GLU A 356 -13.75 32.61 -13.58
C GLU A 356 -13.96 32.21 -15.04
N THR A 357 -13.31 31.14 -15.48
CA THR A 357 -13.49 30.58 -16.85
C THR A 357 -13.99 29.14 -16.71
N PRO A 358 -15.19 28.79 -17.19
CA PRO A 358 -15.66 27.39 -17.19
C PRO A 358 -14.78 26.55 -18.09
N ILE A 359 -14.49 25.31 -17.66
CA ILE A 359 -13.65 24.38 -18.41
C ILE A 359 -14.56 23.48 -19.24
N GLU A 360 -14.34 23.53 -20.54
CA GLU A 360 -15.06 22.75 -21.55
C GLU A 360 -14.08 21.96 -22.41
N LYS A 361 -14.60 21.08 -23.27
CA LYS A 361 -13.77 20.28 -24.19
C LYS A 361 -12.84 21.15 -25.05
N ALA A 362 -13.26 22.39 -25.38
CA ALA A 362 -12.50 23.28 -26.24
C ALA A 362 -11.25 23.86 -25.58
N ASN A 363 -11.31 24.14 -24.26
CA ASN A 363 -10.20 24.78 -23.52
C ASN A 363 -9.51 23.86 -22.50
N ALA A 364 -9.95 22.59 -22.37
CA ALA A 364 -9.33 21.62 -21.46
C ALA A 364 -7.86 21.35 -21.78
N ALA A 365 -7.45 21.45 -23.04
CA ALA A 365 -6.08 21.28 -23.49
C ALA A 365 -5.15 22.47 -23.13
N GLU A 366 -5.70 23.61 -22.68
CA GLU A 366 -4.91 24.75 -22.19
C GLU A 366 -4.26 24.49 -20.81
N PHE A 367 -4.65 23.44 -20.13
CA PHE A 367 -4.13 23.09 -18.81
C PHE A 367 -3.14 21.94 -18.90
N GLU A 368 -2.11 22.00 -18.04
CA GLU A 368 -1.16 20.91 -17.93
C GLU A 368 -1.86 19.61 -17.47
N PRO A 369 -1.39 18.45 -17.94
CA PRO A 369 -1.98 17.16 -17.56
C PRO A 369 -1.75 16.79 -16.08
N ARG A 370 -0.98 17.58 -15.34
CA ARG A 370 -0.69 17.39 -13.93
C ARG A 370 -1.30 18.53 -13.10
N ALA A 371 -2.08 18.19 -12.11
CA ALA A 371 -2.61 19.10 -11.09
C ALA A 371 -2.29 18.58 -9.69
N VAL A 372 -2.40 19.43 -8.67
CA VAL A 372 -2.10 19.07 -7.28
C VAL A 372 -3.35 19.25 -6.42
N MET A 373 -3.69 18.22 -5.65
CA MET A 373 -4.79 18.22 -4.69
C MET A 373 -4.27 18.35 -3.27
N PHE A 374 -4.94 19.14 -2.44
CA PHE A 374 -4.66 19.24 -0.99
C PHE A 374 -5.58 18.33 -0.20
N TYR A 375 -5.01 17.58 0.74
CA TYR A 375 -5.76 16.79 1.70
C TYR A 375 -5.98 17.59 2.99
N ARG A 376 -7.24 17.66 3.42
CA ARG A 376 -7.61 18.35 4.66
C ARG A 376 -7.11 17.54 5.86
N PRO A 377 -6.25 18.10 6.74
CA PRO A 377 -5.79 17.42 7.94
C PRO A 377 -6.90 17.29 8.97
N LEU A 378 -6.84 16.23 9.79
CA LEU A 378 -7.74 16.11 10.95
C LEU A 378 -7.41 17.19 11.99
N PRO A 379 -8.42 17.69 12.73
CA PRO A 379 -8.21 18.56 13.89
C PRO A 379 -7.30 17.88 14.93
N GLU A 380 -6.59 18.66 15.73
CA GLU A 380 -5.66 18.13 16.74
C GLU A 380 -6.30 17.10 17.69
N ARG A 381 -7.58 17.29 18.02
CA ARG A 381 -8.37 16.32 18.80
C ARG A 381 -9.73 16.08 18.14
N VAL A 382 -10.07 14.81 17.98
CA VAL A 382 -11.38 14.36 17.49
C VAL A 382 -12.05 13.52 18.58
N PRO A 383 -12.76 14.16 19.55
CA PRO A 383 -13.23 13.47 20.74
C PRO A 383 -14.49 12.62 20.51
N SER A 384 -15.19 12.74 19.37
CA SER A 384 -16.45 12.02 19.14
C SER A 384 -16.66 11.58 17.71
N PRO A 385 -17.40 10.45 17.51
CA PRO A 385 -17.77 9.97 16.16
C PRO A 385 -18.55 11.00 15.35
N LEU A 386 -19.38 11.81 16.02
CA LEU A 386 -20.18 12.85 15.36
C LEU A 386 -19.31 13.95 14.74
N ARG A 387 -18.25 14.38 15.41
CA ARG A 387 -17.29 15.35 14.86
C ARG A 387 -16.52 14.77 13.67
N LEU A 388 -16.17 13.49 13.73
CA LEU A 388 -15.56 12.79 12.61
C LEU A 388 -16.49 12.75 11.40
N MET A 389 -17.79 12.51 11.63
CA MET A 389 -18.80 12.52 10.58
C MET A 389 -19.03 13.94 10.00
N GLN A 390 -19.08 14.98 10.84
CA GLN A 390 -19.16 16.37 10.37
C GLN A 390 -17.95 16.77 9.52
N PHE A 391 -16.75 16.33 9.92
CA PHE A 391 -15.53 16.54 9.13
C PHE A 391 -15.64 15.90 7.75
N SER A 392 -16.17 14.67 7.66
CA SER A 392 -16.31 13.91 6.41
C SER A 392 -17.42 14.45 5.50
N LEU A 393 -18.49 15.04 6.06
CA LEU A 393 -19.63 15.58 5.33
C LEU A 393 -19.42 17.03 4.86
N HIS A 394 -18.25 17.61 5.12
CA HIS A 394 -17.98 18.98 4.69
C HIS A 394 -17.99 19.10 3.15
N GLY A 395 -18.79 20.03 2.62
CA GLY A 395 -18.91 20.26 1.17
C GLY A 395 -19.85 19.30 0.44
N THR A 396 -20.62 18.46 1.15
CA THR A 396 -21.60 17.51 0.55
C THR A 396 -23.05 17.97 0.67
N SER A 397 -23.31 19.23 1.02
CA SER A 397 -24.68 19.76 1.25
C SER A 397 -25.60 19.57 0.03
N GLY A 398 -25.08 19.73 -1.20
CA GLY A 398 -25.85 19.50 -2.43
C GLY A 398 -26.26 18.04 -2.62
N ASP A 399 -25.38 17.09 -2.30
CA ASP A 399 -25.69 15.66 -2.38
C ASP A 399 -26.70 15.26 -1.29
N MET A 400 -26.61 15.85 -0.09
CA MET A 400 -27.57 15.62 1.00
C MET A 400 -28.96 16.15 0.66
N THR A 401 -29.06 17.34 0.07
CA THR A 401 -30.35 17.88 -0.38
C THR A 401 -30.96 17.06 -1.51
N GLY A 402 -30.12 16.61 -2.48
CA GLY A 402 -30.54 15.69 -3.54
C GLY A 402 -31.06 14.34 -2.99
N LEU A 403 -30.38 13.79 -1.99
CA LEU A 403 -30.76 12.56 -1.30
C LEU A 403 -32.14 12.71 -0.61
N LEU A 404 -32.32 13.79 0.13
CA LEU A 404 -33.57 14.05 0.84
C LEU A 404 -34.72 14.27 -0.13
N LEU A 405 -34.50 15.04 -1.18
CA LEU A 405 -35.54 15.36 -2.17
C LEU A 405 -35.95 14.11 -2.96
N SER A 406 -35.01 13.35 -3.48
CA SER A 406 -35.28 12.10 -4.19
C SER A 406 -35.95 11.06 -3.29
N GLY A 407 -35.52 10.96 -2.03
CA GLY A 407 -36.14 10.10 -1.02
C GLY A 407 -37.58 10.51 -0.72
N LEU A 408 -37.85 11.82 -0.56
CA LEU A 408 -39.19 12.33 -0.34
C LEU A 408 -40.16 12.00 -1.50
N VAL A 409 -39.72 12.21 -2.75
CA VAL A 409 -40.52 11.88 -3.95
C VAL A 409 -40.81 10.38 -3.98
N THR A 410 -39.81 9.54 -3.75
CA THR A 410 -39.98 8.07 -3.71
C THR A 410 -41.03 7.67 -2.65
N VAL A 411 -41.01 8.30 -1.46
CA VAL A 411 -41.93 7.96 -0.37
C VAL A 411 -43.33 8.44 -0.68
N VAL A 412 -43.47 9.64 -1.21
CA VAL A 412 -44.80 10.18 -1.61
C VAL A 412 -45.43 9.30 -2.67
N LEU A 413 -44.70 8.92 -3.71
CA LEU A 413 -45.18 7.98 -4.74
C LEU A 413 -45.51 6.59 -4.14
N GLY A 414 -44.67 6.11 -3.23
CA GLY A 414 -44.90 4.84 -2.53
C GLY A 414 -46.15 4.84 -1.64
N SER A 415 -46.53 6.01 -1.07
CA SER A 415 -47.75 6.14 -0.23
C SER A 415 -49.07 6.09 -1.05
N LEU A 416 -49.00 6.21 -2.38
CA LEU A 416 -50.16 5.98 -3.26
C LEU A 416 -50.59 4.51 -3.27
N VAL A 417 -49.65 3.57 -3.05
CA VAL A 417 -49.96 2.13 -3.06
C VAL A 417 -50.97 1.72 -2.00
N PRO A 418 -50.84 2.06 -0.69
CA PRO A 418 -51.83 1.80 0.32
C PRO A 418 -53.23 2.34 -0.03
N VAL A 419 -53.27 3.60 -0.47
CA VAL A 419 -54.51 4.28 -0.80
C VAL A 419 -55.22 3.63 -2.00
N ALA A 420 -54.46 3.32 -3.05
CA ALA A 420 -54.97 2.70 -4.23
C ALA A 420 -55.44 1.23 -3.97
N THR A 421 -54.67 0.48 -3.18
CA THR A 421 -55.04 -0.89 -2.78
C THR A 421 -56.35 -0.90 -2.00
N GLY A 422 -56.50 0.03 -1.06
CA GLY A 422 -57.73 0.19 -0.30
C GLY A 422 -58.96 0.50 -1.18
N ARG A 423 -58.82 1.42 -2.13
CA ARG A 423 -59.92 1.78 -3.07
C ARG A 423 -60.22 0.65 -4.04
N ILE A 424 -59.20 -0.01 -4.62
CA ILE A 424 -59.44 -1.13 -5.55
C ILE A 424 -60.17 -2.26 -4.84
N LEU A 425 -59.67 -2.75 -3.73
CA LEU A 425 -60.25 -3.88 -3.06
C LEU A 425 -61.51 -3.58 -2.26
N GLY A 426 -61.62 -2.38 -1.69
CA GLY A 426 -62.75 -2.00 -0.86
C GLY A 426 -63.92 -1.37 -1.59
N GLU A 427 -63.71 -0.82 -2.81
CA GLU A 427 -64.74 -0.02 -3.52
C GLU A 427 -64.93 -0.51 -4.96
N TYR A 428 -63.87 -0.60 -5.79
CA TYR A 428 -64.01 -0.87 -7.22
C TYR A 428 -64.30 -2.36 -7.53
N VAL A 429 -63.63 -3.28 -6.83
CA VAL A 429 -63.89 -4.74 -7.00
C VAL A 429 -65.31 -5.12 -6.59
N PRO A 430 -65.89 -4.69 -5.42
CA PRO A 430 -67.25 -5.00 -5.05
C PRO A 430 -68.30 -4.39 -5.98
N ARG A 431 -67.97 -3.28 -6.69
CA ARG A 431 -68.84 -2.62 -7.65
C ARG A 431 -68.61 -3.05 -9.10
N ALA A 432 -67.70 -4.00 -9.34
CA ALA A 432 -67.33 -4.52 -10.67
C ALA A 432 -66.91 -3.39 -11.67
N GLN A 433 -66.21 -2.37 -11.22
CA GLN A 433 -65.78 -1.23 -12.03
C GLN A 433 -64.45 -1.54 -12.70
N GLU A 434 -64.45 -2.41 -13.72
CA GLU A 434 -63.23 -2.88 -14.39
C GLU A 434 -62.35 -1.77 -14.96
N ASP A 435 -62.97 -0.76 -15.63
CA ASP A 435 -62.25 0.37 -16.24
C ASP A 435 -61.45 1.18 -15.23
N LEU A 436 -62.02 1.44 -14.04
CA LEU A 436 -61.34 2.20 -12.98
C LEU A 436 -60.23 1.36 -12.33
N ILE A 437 -60.41 0.03 -12.21
CA ILE A 437 -59.33 -0.85 -11.71
C ILE A 437 -58.13 -0.78 -12.66
N VAL A 438 -58.38 -0.88 -14.00
CA VAL A 438 -57.31 -0.83 -15.00
C VAL A 438 -56.60 0.55 -14.95
N GLN A 439 -57.37 1.66 -14.90
CA GLN A 439 -56.78 2.99 -14.82
C GLN A 439 -55.89 3.20 -13.58
N VAL A 440 -56.35 2.76 -12.40
CA VAL A 440 -55.59 2.87 -11.16
C VAL A 440 -54.39 1.96 -11.17
N CYS A 441 -54.48 0.75 -11.73
CA CYS A 441 -53.35 -0.17 -11.89
C CYS A 441 -52.29 0.44 -12.82
N LEU A 442 -52.68 1.05 -13.94
CA LEU A 442 -51.76 1.76 -14.85
C LEU A 442 -51.10 2.99 -14.17
N ALA A 443 -51.89 3.75 -13.39
CA ALA A 443 -51.35 4.88 -12.62
C ALA A 443 -50.31 4.43 -11.58
N ILE A 444 -50.56 3.33 -10.85
CA ILE A 444 -49.62 2.72 -9.90
C ILE A 444 -48.35 2.21 -10.64
N MET A 445 -48.52 1.59 -11.80
CA MET A 445 -47.41 1.12 -12.62
C MET A 445 -46.53 2.29 -13.04
N LEU A 446 -47.12 3.37 -13.57
CA LEU A 446 -46.36 4.58 -13.92
C LEU A 446 -45.66 5.21 -12.72
N ALA A 447 -46.36 5.34 -11.59
CA ALA A 447 -45.77 5.85 -10.35
C ALA A 447 -44.62 4.98 -9.86
N SER A 448 -44.71 3.65 -10.02
CA SER A 448 -43.65 2.70 -9.65
C SER A 448 -42.40 2.87 -10.54
N VAL A 449 -42.59 3.08 -11.86
CA VAL A 449 -41.49 3.37 -12.80
C VAL A 449 -40.80 4.67 -12.43
N VAL A 450 -41.55 5.74 -12.16
CA VAL A 450 -40.98 7.02 -11.72
C VAL A 450 -40.27 6.86 -10.36
N SER A 451 -40.88 6.14 -9.42
CA SER A 451 -40.27 5.86 -8.11
C SER A 451 -38.94 5.07 -8.26
N ALA A 452 -38.90 4.10 -9.18
CA ALA A 452 -37.65 3.36 -9.47
C ALA A 452 -36.55 4.26 -10.03
N ALA A 453 -36.86 5.21 -10.88
CA ALA A 453 -35.92 6.20 -11.39
C ALA A 453 -35.34 7.11 -10.27
N PHE A 454 -36.19 7.57 -9.36
CA PHE A 454 -35.76 8.35 -8.20
C PHE A 454 -34.94 7.50 -7.20
N LEU A 455 -35.30 6.23 -7.01
CA LEU A 455 -34.51 5.29 -6.20
C LEU A 455 -33.12 5.06 -6.79
N LEU A 456 -33.02 4.93 -8.13
CA LEU A 456 -31.73 4.86 -8.82
C LEU A 456 -30.90 6.11 -8.59
N LEU A 457 -31.52 7.31 -8.75
CA LEU A 457 -30.85 8.58 -8.48
C LEU A 457 -30.38 8.69 -7.02
N GLN A 458 -31.19 8.24 -6.07
CA GLN A 458 -30.86 8.18 -4.66
C GLN A 458 -29.65 7.29 -4.42
N ASN A 459 -29.61 6.07 -4.98
CA ASN A 459 -28.50 5.13 -4.82
C ASN A 459 -27.21 5.68 -5.46
N LEU A 460 -27.29 6.33 -6.62
CA LEU A 460 -26.14 6.99 -7.24
C LEU A 460 -25.60 8.14 -6.37
N THR A 461 -26.49 8.90 -5.73
CA THR A 461 -26.11 9.97 -4.81
C THR A 461 -25.43 9.41 -3.55
N ILE A 462 -25.93 8.29 -3.01
CA ILE A 462 -25.30 7.57 -1.88
C ILE A 462 -23.89 7.12 -2.24
N LEU A 463 -23.71 6.48 -3.41
CA LEU A 463 -22.40 6.06 -3.89
C LEU A 463 -21.41 7.22 -4.04
N ARG A 464 -21.87 8.38 -4.56
CA ARG A 464 -21.05 9.59 -4.64
C ARG A 464 -20.65 10.10 -3.26
N LEU A 465 -21.59 10.14 -2.34
CA LEU A 465 -21.36 10.58 -0.96
C LEU A 465 -20.35 9.63 -0.25
N GLU A 466 -20.53 8.34 -0.41
CA GLU A 466 -19.65 7.31 0.13
C GLU A 466 -18.21 7.46 -0.39
N GLY A 467 -18.04 7.63 -1.70
CA GLY A 467 -16.74 7.84 -2.32
C GLY A 467 -16.05 9.13 -1.84
N ARG A 468 -16.80 10.22 -1.64
CA ARG A 468 -16.25 11.48 -1.11
C ARG A 468 -15.82 11.36 0.36
N ILE A 469 -16.61 10.71 1.18
CA ILE A 469 -16.26 10.44 2.59
C ILE A 469 -14.96 9.62 2.64
N GLU A 470 -14.83 8.59 1.80
CA GLU A 470 -13.62 7.77 1.74
C GLU A 470 -12.40 8.57 1.30
N ALA A 471 -12.52 9.33 0.22
CA ALA A 471 -11.43 10.16 -0.31
C ALA A 471 -10.96 11.25 0.67
N THR A 472 -11.81 11.65 1.62
CA THR A 472 -11.46 12.67 2.63
C THR A 472 -10.93 12.04 3.92
N LEU A 473 -11.59 11.01 4.41
CA LEU A 473 -11.33 10.48 5.76
C LEU A 473 -10.09 9.57 5.79
N GLN A 474 -9.93 8.69 4.82
CA GLN A 474 -8.84 7.72 4.81
C GLN A 474 -7.46 8.38 4.73
N PRO A 475 -7.19 9.34 3.81
CA PRO A 475 -5.93 10.06 3.80
C PRO A 475 -5.69 10.89 5.07
N ALA A 476 -6.74 11.51 5.63
CA ALA A 476 -6.63 12.32 6.84
C ALA A 476 -6.22 11.50 8.07
N VAL A 477 -6.69 10.26 8.17
CA VAL A 477 -6.31 9.36 9.27
C VAL A 477 -4.91 8.77 9.05
N TRP A 478 -4.55 8.43 7.80
CA TRP A 478 -3.18 8.03 7.47
C TRP A 478 -2.18 9.15 7.79
N ASP A 479 -2.50 10.40 7.42
CA ASP A 479 -1.68 11.56 7.79
C ASP A 479 -1.58 11.71 9.32
N ARG A 480 -2.69 11.49 10.04
CA ARG A 480 -2.68 11.49 11.52
C ARG A 480 -1.75 10.43 12.09
N LEU A 481 -1.86 9.18 11.63
CA LEU A 481 -0.98 8.08 12.05
C LEU A 481 0.50 8.44 11.84
N LEU A 482 0.84 8.96 10.66
CA LEU A 482 2.22 9.32 10.32
C LEU A 482 2.77 10.52 11.13
N ARG A 483 1.91 11.30 11.78
CA ARG A 483 2.30 12.43 12.65
C ARG A 483 2.40 12.06 14.12
N LEU A 484 2.05 10.83 14.51
CA LEU A 484 2.15 10.41 15.90
C LEU A 484 3.61 10.16 16.31
N PRO A 485 3.95 10.43 17.58
CA PRO A 485 5.30 10.21 18.09
C PRO A 485 5.66 8.72 18.10
N THR A 486 6.95 8.41 17.96
CA THR A 486 7.48 7.02 17.93
C THR A 486 7.08 6.22 19.17
N LYS A 487 6.96 6.85 20.36
CA LYS A 487 6.50 6.22 21.61
C LYS A 487 5.12 5.59 21.45
N PHE A 488 4.23 6.18 20.64
CA PHE A 488 2.91 5.62 20.38
C PHE A 488 2.96 4.24 19.71
N PHE A 489 3.93 4.04 18.81
CA PHE A 489 4.11 2.80 18.06
C PHE A 489 4.82 1.71 18.86
N THR A 490 5.73 2.07 19.77
CA THR A 490 6.47 1.11 20.59
C THR A 490 5.59 0.44 21.65
N SER A 491 4.52 1.12 22.10
CA SER A 491 3.59 0.60 23.10
C SER A 491 2.49 -0.30 22.55
N ARG A 492 2.42 -0.49 21.21
CA ARG A 492 1.34 -1.21 20.52
C ARG A 492 1.85 -2.20 19.49
N SER A 493 1.06 -3.25 19.29
CA SER A 493 1.40 -4.23 18.25
C SER A 493 1.11 -3.69 16.85
N THR A 494 1.91 -4.11 15.87
CA THR A 494 1.70 -3.75 14.44
C THR A 494 0.31 -4.16 13.95
N GLY A 495 -0.24 -5.27 14.48
CA GLY A 495 -1.57 -5.74 14.15
C GLY A 495 -2.69 -4.82 14.67
N GLU A 496 -2.56 -4.28 15.89
CA GLU A 496 -3.51 -3.28 16.44
C GLU A 496 -3.54 -2.00 15.59
N LEU A 497 -2.37 -1.52 15.19
CA LEU A 497 -2.26 -0.33 14.35
C LEU A 497 -2.84 -0.55 12.95
N ALA A 498 -2.58 -1.73 12.35
CA ALA A 498 -3.18 -2.11 11.07
C ALA A 498 -4.70 -2.26 11.18
N SER A 499 -5.20 -2.89 12.25
CA SER A 499 -6.65 -3.00 12.54
C SER A 499 -7.29 -1.63 12.73
N ALA A 500 -6.64 -0.72 13.45
CA ALA A 500 -7.13 0.65 13.64
C ALA A 500 -7.22 1.40 12.29
N ALA A 501 -6.20 1.27 11.43
CA ALA A 501 -6.21 1.90 10.10
C ALA A 501 -7.32 1.33 9.18
N MET A 502 -7.55 0.00 9.21
CA MET A 502 -8.60 -0.66 8.43
C MET A 502 -10.00 -0.46 9.06
N GLY A 503 -10.09 -0.33 10.38
CA GLY A 503 -11.33 -0.12 11.12
C GLY A 503 -12.10 1.13 10.67
N ILE A 504 -11.38 2.16 10.18
CA ILE A 504 -11.99 3.38 9.62
C ILE A 504 -12.86 3.08 8.41
N SER A 505 -12.39 2.21 7.52
CA SER A 505 -13.18 1.81 6.35
C SER A 505 -14.44 1.03 6.77
N ALA A 506 -14.38 0.26 7.87
CA ALA A 506 -15.53 -0.44 8.42
C ALA A 506 -16.53 0.54 9.07
N ILE A 507 -16.05 1.52 9.85
CA ILE A 507 -16.87 2.59 10.42
C ILE A 507 -17.59 3.36 9.33
N ARG A 508 -16.87 3.79 8.30
CA ARG A 508 -17.42 4.51 7.14
C ARG A 508 -18.54 3.71 6.47
N ARG A 509 -18.26 2.45 6.11
CA ARG A 509 -19.21 1.59 5.41
C ARG A 509 -20.50 1.42 6.20
N THR A 510 -20.40 1.27 7.51
CA THR A 510 -21.57 1.16 8.39
C THR A 510 -22.33 2.49 8.49
N LEU A 511 -21.63 3.61 8.71
CA LEU A 511 -22.28 4.92 8.83
C LEU A 511 -22.90 5.40 7.52
N ALA A 512 -22.23 5.15 6.38
CA ALA A 512 -22.78 5.49 5.05
C ALA A 512 -24.06 4.70 4.76
N GLY A 513 -24.16 3.43 5.19
CA GLY A 513 -25.39 2.65 5.07
C GLY A 513 -26.51 3.06 6.01
N VAL A 514 -26.18 3.56 7.22
CA VAL A 514 -27.17 3.93 8.24
C VAL A 514 -27.93 5.23 7.86
N GLY A 515 -27.24 6.24 7.37
CA GLY A 515 -27.81 7.54 7.08
C GLY A 515 -29.03 7.51 6.13
N PRO A 516 -28.92 6.90 4.96
CA PRO A 516 -30.04 6.77 4.01
C PRO A 516 -31.22 5.98 4.57
N VAL A 517 -30.93 4.87 5.28
CA VAL A 517 -31.96 4.04 5.91
C VAL A 517 -32.75 4.83 6.95
N VAL A 518 -32.05 5.62 7.78
CA VAL A 518 -32.71 6.49 8.76
C VAL A 518 -33.57 7.54 8.07
N ALA A 519 -33.01 8.25 7.08
CA ALA A 519 -33.77 9.28 6.35
C ALA A 519 -35.02 8.70 5.67
N GLN A 520 -34.89 7.58 4.98
CA GLN A 520 -36.01 6.88 4.32
C GLN A 520 -37.05 6.40 5.35
N SER A 521 -36.61 5.69 6.40
CA SER A 521 -37.52 5.14 7.41
C SER A 521 -38.27 6.23 8.17
N VAL A 522 -37.62 7.34 8.50
CA VAL A 522 -38.26 8.50 9.15
C VAL A 522 -39.32 9.12 8.21
N THR A 523 -38.98 9.32 6.94
CA THR A 523 -39.90 9.92 5.97
C THR A 523 -41.09 8.99 5.68
N VAL A 524 -40.86 7.69 5.41
CA VAL A 524 -41.91 6.68 5.23
C VAL A 524 -42.78 6.59 6.49
N GLY A 525 -42.15 6.56 7.67
CA GLY A 525 -42.83 6.51 8.95
C GLY A 525 -43.73 7.73 9.17
N ALA A 526 -43.20 8.94 8.93
CA ALA A 526 -43.96 10.17 9.11
C ALA A 526 -45.17 10.25 8.19
N VAL A 527 -45.03 9.92 6.89
CA VAL A 527 -46.13 9.95 5.93
C VAL A 527 -47.21 8.91 6.27
N ASN A 528 -46.82 7.69 6.60
CA ASN A 528 -47.78 6.64 6.98
C ASN A 528 -48.43 6.93 8.33
N LEU A 529 -47.73 7.52 9.29
CA LEU A 529 -48.30 7.97 10.55
C LEU A 529 -49.35 9.08 10.34
N ALA A 530 -49.04 10.04 9.46
CA ALA A 530 -50.01 11.09 9.11
C ALA A 530 -51.25 10.47 8.44
N LEU A 531 -51.09 9.49 7.54
CA LEU A 531 -52.25 8.76 6.95
C LEU A 531 -53.08 8.04 8.01
N LEU A 532 -52.43 7.34 8.96
CA LEU A 532 -53.16 6.64 10.05
C LEU A 532 -53.98 7.57 10.92
N LEU A 533 -53.42 8.73 11.31
CA LEU A 533 -54.11 9.74 12.09
C LEU A 533 -55.26 10.40 11.32
N TRP A 534 -55.14 10.53 9.97
CA TRP A 534 -56.20 11.03 9.13
C TRP A 534 -57.41 10.11 9.06
N TYR A 535 -57.22 8.79 8.98
CA TYR A 535 -58.31 7.82 8.88
C TYR A 535 -59.02 7.58 10.22
N SER A 536 -58.28 7.33 11.33
CA SER A 536 -58.87 7.09 12.63
C SER A 536 -57.86 7.31 13.77
N VAL A 537 -58.11 8.32 14.62
CA VAL A 537 -57.21 8.60 15.74
C VAL A 537 -57.20 7.43 16.78
N PRO A 538 -58.33 6.80 17.20
CA PRO A 538 -58.28 5.73 18.18
C PRO A 538 -57.52 4.49 17.65
N MET A 539 -57.71 4.11 16.42
CA MET A 539 -56.96 2.97 15.80
C MET A 539 -55.51 3.30 15.60
N ALA A 540 -55.17 4.57 15.25
CA ALA A 540 -53.80 5.04 15.13
C ALA A 540 -53.06 4.96 16.47
N LEU A 541 -53.72 5.35 17.58
CA LEU A 541 -53.13 5.24 18.92
C LEU A 541 -52.83 3.77 19.30
N ALA A 542 -53.76 2.85 18.98
CA ALA A 542 -53.53 1.42 19.17
C ALA A 542 -52.36 0.89 18.33
N ALA A 543 -52.27 1.35 17.08
CA ALA A 543 -51.10 1.01 16.21
C ALA A 543 -49.77 1.59 16.76
N ILE A 544 -49.75 2.82 17.26
CA ILE A 544 -48.59 3.45 17.89
C ILE A 544 -48.18 2.67 19.13
N ALA A 545 -49.15 2.32 20.04
CA ALA A 545 -48.84 1.54 21.22
C ALA A 545 -48.14 0.22 20.88
N MET A 546 -48.68 -0.50 19.89
CA MET A 546 -48.12 -1.75 19.38
C MET A 546 -46.71 -1.56 18.79
N LEU A 547 -46.55 -0.49 18.04
CA LEU A 547 -45.28 -0.11 17.42
C LEU A 547 -44.19 0.20 18.49
N VAL A 548 -44.54 0.87 19.57
CA VAL A 548 -43.63 1.14 20.70
C VAL A 548 -43.19 -0.18 21.36
N VAL A 549 -44.11 -1.15 21.55
CA VAL A 549 -43.78 -2.46 22.08
C VAL A 549 -42.80 -3.20 21.15
N VAL A 550 -43.08 -3.22 19.87
CA VAL A 550 -42.21 -3.86 18.84
C VAL A 550 -40.84 -3.19 18.82
N ALA A 551 -40.82 -1.86 18.78
CA ALA A 551 -39.56 -1.11 18.79
C ALA A 551 -38.72 -1.39 20.05
N ALA A 552 -39.37 -1.45 21.22
CA ALA A 552 -38.68 -1.75 22.50
C ALA A 552 -38.07 -3.16 22.51
N VAL A 553 -38.80 -4.15 21.97
CA VAL A 553 -38.29 -5.54 21.86
C VAL A 553 -37.10 -5.62 20.92
N PHE A 554 -37.21 -5.05 19.72
CA PHE A 554 -36.11 -5.07 18.74
C PHE A 554 -34.90 -4.27 19.21
N LEU A 555 -35.12 -3.14 19.87
CA LEU A 555 -34.06 -2.33 20.47
C LEU A 555 -33.34 -3.09 21.59
N GLY A 556 -34.10 -3.75 22.48
CA GLY A 556 -33.54 -4.58 23.55
C GLY A 556 -32.68 -5.71 23.03
N LEU A 557 -33.20 -6.47 22.02
CA LEU A 557 -32.43 -7.52 21.36
C LEU A 557 -31.18 -6.98 20.66
N GLY A 558 -31.31 -5.83 20.00
CA GLY A 558 -30.18 -5.19 19.32
C GLY A 558 -29.09 -4.75 20.30
N LEU A 559 -29.45 -4.12 21.42
CA LEU A 559 -28.49 -3.75 22.46
C LEU A 559 -27.84 -4.96 23.11
N TRP A 560 -28.61 -6.06 23.30
CA TRP A 560 -28.05 -7.34 23.75
C TRP A 560 -27.07 -7.94 22.75
N GLN A 561 -27.38 -7.90 21.45
CA GLN A 561 -26.49 -8.32 20.37
C GLN A 561 -25.18 -7.52 20.37
N VAL A 562 -25.24 -6.17 20.49
CA VAL A 562 -24.06 -5.29 20.52
C VAL A 562 -23.11 -5.64 21.66
N ARG A 563 -23.66 -6.03 22.84
CA ARG A 563 -22.84 -6.45 23.99
C ARG A 563 -21.95 -7.65 23.69
N TRP A 564 -22.47 -8.64 22.95
CA TRP A 564 -21.69 -9.81 22.52
C TRP A 564 -20.80 -9.50 21.33
N GLN A 565 -21.26 -8.66 20.43
CA GLN A 565 -20.48 -8.18 19.28
C GLN A 565 -19.19 -7.46 19.71
N ARG A 566 -19.23 -6.64 20.76
CA ARG A 566 -18.03 -6.01 21.35
C ARG A 566 -16.98 -7.05 21.75
N ARG A 567 -17.38 -8.11 22.44
CA ARG A 567 -16.46 -9.19 22.84
C ARG A 567 -15.88 -9.92 21.65
N LEU A 568 -16.71 -10.13 20.62
CA LEU A 568 -16.29 -10.80 19.38
C LEU A 568 -15.23 -9.97 18.63
N VAL A 569 -15.40 -8.63 18.54
CA VAL A 569 -14.43 -7.74 17.88
C VAL A 569 -13.09 -7.76 18.62
N VAL A 570 -13.09 -7.62 19.94
CA VAL A 570 -11.87 -7.66 20.76
C VAL A 570 -11.13 -8.99 20.58
N LEU A 571 -11.86 -10.11 20.60
CA LEU A 571 -11.28 -11.44 20.41
C LEU A 571 -10.76 -11.65 18.97
N GLY A 572 -11.48 -11.12 17.98
CA GLY A 572 -11.05 -11.13 16.57
C GLY A 572 -9.71 -10.42 16.37
N ASN A 573 -9.54 -9.26 16.98
CA ASN A 573 -8.28 -8.52 16.93
C ASN A 573 -7.14 -9.28 17.63
N LYS A 574 -7.41 -9.93 18.77
CA LYS A 574 -6.43 -10.79 19.46
C LYS A 574 -5.99 -11.95 18.56
N LEU A 575 -6.93 -12.61 17.87
CA LEU A 575 -6.65 -13.69 16.93
C LEU A 575 -5.81 -13.22 15.73
N ASN A 576 -6.13 -12.07 15.14
CA ASN A 576 -5.36 -11.48 14.06
C ASN A 576 -3.93 -11.17 14.51
N ASN A 577 -3.77 -10.53 15.69
CA ASN A 577 -2.46 -10.24 16.26
C ASN A 577 -1.64 -11.52 16.50
N GLN A 578 -2.27 -12.54 17.06
CA GLN A 578 -1.62 -13.84 17.28
C GLN A 578 -1.19 -14.50 15.97
N ALA A 579 -2.04 -14.45 14.93
CA ALA A 579 -1.70 -14.94 13.60
C ALA A 579 -0.49 -14.19 13.00
N PHE A 580 -0.47 -12.85 13.04
CA PHE A 580 0.67 -12.05 12.57
C PHE A 580 1.95 -12.35 13.34
N GLN A 581 1.89 -12.47 14.66
CA GLN A 581 3.04 -12.82 15.50
C GLN A 581 3.57 -14.23 15.19
N THR A 582 2.67 -15.20 15.02
CA THR A 582 3.01 -16.58 14.68
C THR A 582 3.70 -16.66 13.32
N LEU A 583 3.14 -16.00 12.29
CA LEU A 583 3.72 -15.96 10.94
C LEU A 583 5.09 -15.26 10.92
N ARG A 584 5.23 -14.14 11.62
CA ARG A 584 6.51 -13.43 11.74
C ARG A 584 7.56 -14.24 12.51
N GLY A 585 7.12 -15.00 13.50
CA GLY A 585 7.97 -15.88 14.32
C GLY A 585 8.17 -17.29 13.76
N LEU A 586 7.61 -17.61 12.57
CA LEU A 586 7.61 -18.96 12.00
C LEU A 586 9.00 -19.63 11.93
N PRO A 587 10.08 -18.94 11.51
CA PRO A 587 11.42 -19.53 11.53
C PRO A 587 11.85 -19.97 12.93
N LYS A 588 11.57 -19.19 13.96
CA LYS A 588 11.88 -19.52 15.37
C LYS A 588 11.03 -20.68 15.88
N LEU A 589 9.75 -20.72 15.51
CA LEU A 589 8.85 -21.81 15.87
C LEU A 589 9.32 -23.13 15.25
N ARG A 590 9.78 -23.10 13.98
CA ARG A 590 10.32 -24.30 13.32
C ARG A 590 11.60 -24.83 13.96
N VAL A 591 12.53 -23.93 14.30
CA VAL A 591 13.76 -24.33 15.02
C VAL A 591 13.45 -24.94 16.38
N ALA A 592 12.40 -24.43 17.06
CA ALA A 592 11.96 -24.95 18.35
C ALA A 592 10.99 -26.14 18.25
N ALA A 593 10.62 -26.58 17.03
CA ALA A 593 9.58 -27.59 16.78
C ALA A 593 8.25 -27.32 17.55
N ALA A 594 7.88 -26.02 17.66
CA ALA A 594 6.79 -25.54 18.51
C ALA A 594 5.51 -25.19 17.74
N GLU A 595 5.36 -25.65 16.48
CA GLU A 595 4.19 -25.37 15.62
C GLU A 595 2.89 -25.86 16.27
N ASN A 596 2.92 -27.08 16.85
CA ASN A 596 1.75 -27.65 17.52
C ASN A 596 1.30 -26.80 18.72
N TYR A 597 2.23 -26.21 19.46
CA TYR A 597 1.92 -25.31 20.57
C TYR A 597 1.28 -24.02 20.08
N ALA A 598 1.86 -23.41 19.05
CA ALA A 598 1.31 -22.19 18.44
C ALA A 598 -0.09 -22.42 17.84
N TYR A 599 -0.29 -23.59 17.19
CA TYR A 599 -1.60 -23.99 16.67
C TYR A 599 -2.63 -24.20 17.78
N ALA A 600 -2.26 -24.91 18.86
CA ALA A 600 -3.16 -25.18 19.99
C ALA A 600 -3.60 -23.87 20.69
N ALA A 601 -2.67 -22.93 20.88
CA ALA A 601 -2.97 -21.62 21.46
C ALA A 601 -3.93 -20.81 20.57
N TRP A 602 -3.71 -20.80 19.25
CA TRP A 602 -4.61 -20.14 18.29
C TRP A 602 -5.97 -20.84 18.24
N ALA A 603 -6.00 -22.17 18.19
CA ALA A 603 -7.23 -22.95 18.10
C ALA A 603 -8.14 -22.76 19.32
N GLY A 604 -7.56 -22.62 20.52
CA GLY A 604 -8.32 -22.33 21.74
C GLY A 604 -9.04 -20.99 21.69
N GLU A 605 -8.37 -19.93 21.26
CA GLU A 605 -8.99 -18.61 21.09
C GLU A 605 -9.99 -18.59 19.90
N PHE A 606 -9.69 -19.32 18.83
CA PHE A 606 -10.59 -19.48 17.69
C PHE A 606 -11.91 -20.19 18.10
N ALA A 607 -11.83 -21.23 18.92
CA ALA A 607 -13.01 -21.91 19.44
C ALA A 607 -13.89 -20.94 20.26
N ARG A 608 -13.30 -20.12 21.13
CA ARG A 608 -14.03 -19.07 21.86
C ARG A 608 -14.67 -18.04 20.92
N SER A 609 -13.98 -17.66 19.84
CA SER A 609 -14.52 -16.74 18.83
C SER A 609 -15.74 -17.36 18.15
N ARG A 610 -15.72 -18.67 17.84
CA ARG A 610 -16.86 -19.40 17.27
C ARG A 610 -18.04 -19.48 18.23
N GLU A 611 -17.78 -19.71 19.53
CA GLU A 611 -18.84 -19.70 20.56
C GLU A 611 -19.54 -18.32 20.63
N LEU A 612 -18.75 -17.23 20.67
CA LEU A 612 -19.29 -15.86 20.64
C LEU A 612 -20.05 -15.56 19.35
N GLN A 613 -19.55 -16.01 18.21
CA GLN A 613 -20.21 -15.86 16.91
C GLN A 613 -21.55 -16.60 16.88
N GLN A 614 -21.61 -17.79 17.47
CA GLN A 614 -22.85 -18.55 17.60
C GLN A 614 -23.87 -17.81 18.49
N LYS A 615 -23.44 -17.22 19.62
CA LYS A 615 -24.32 -16.41 20.49
C LYS A 615 -24.87 -15.19 19.74
N VAL A 616 -24.02 -14.45 19.01
CA VAL A 616 -24.43 -13.32 18.18
C VAL A 616 -25.39 -13.77 17.07
N GLY A 617 -25.06 -14.89 16.39
CA GLY A 617 -25.92 -15.49 15.37
C GLY A 617 -27.26 -15.94 15.91
N GLY A 618 -27.30 -16.54 17.11
CA GLY A 618 -28.53 -16.91 17.79
C GLY A 618 -29.47 -15.75 18.06
N ILE A 619 -28.92 -14.63 18.56
CA ILE A 619 -29.70 -13.40 18.78
C ILE A 619 -30.19 -12.84 17.45
N LYS A 620 -29.34 -12.83 16.40
CA LYS A 620 -29.74 -12.38 15.05
C LYS A 620 -30.86 -13.24 14.49
N ASN A 621 -30.78 -14.58 14.65
CA ASN A 621 -31.83 -15.49 14.22
C ASN A 621 -33.13 -15.24 15.00
N LEU A 622 -33.06 -15.04 16.32
CA LEU A 622 -34.23 -14.69 17.15
C LEU A 622 -34.88 -13.41 16.64
N ASN A 623 -34.07 -12.39 16.30
CA ASN A 623 -34.53 -11.14 15.73
C ASN A 623 -35.26 -11.38 14.38
N THR A 624 -34.72 -12.26 13.50
CA THR A 624 -35.32 -12.61 12.23
C THR A 624 -36.67 -13.36 12.43
N VAL A 625 -36.71 -14.30 13.37
CA VAL A 625 -37.95 -15.06 13.71
C VAL A 625 -39.03 -14.12 14.25
N LEU A 626 -38.67 -13.27 15.20
CA LEU A 626 -39.61 -12.26 15.71
C LEU A 626 -40.07 -11.33 14.58
N GLY A 627 -39.16 -10.92 13.66
CA GLY A 627 -39.48 -10.13 12.48
C GLY A 627 -40.53 -10.82 11.56
N ALA A 628 -40.48 -12.12 11.44
CA ALA A 628 -41.46 -12.88 10.65
C ALA A 628 -42.80 -13.03 11.36
N VAL A 629 -42.83 -13.10 12.70
CA VAL A 629 -44.02 -13.40 13.50
C VAL A 629 -44.81 -12.11 13.86
N TYR A 630 -44.13 -11.02 14.19
CA TYR A 630 -44.84 -9.84 14.70
C TYR A 630 -45.78 -9.22 13.68
N LEU A 631 -45.46 -9.23 12.38
CA LEU A 631 -46.25 -8.58 11.36
C LEU A 631 -47.62 -9.24 11.21
N PRO A 632 -47.72 -10.59 11.03
CA PRO A 632 -49.03 -11.28 11.06
C PRO A 632 -49.79 -11.07 12.39
N LEU A 633 -49.08 -11.10 13.52
CA LEU A 633 -49.69 -10.88 14.83
C LEU A 633 -50.30 -9.48 14.97
N CYS A 634 -49.62 -8.47 14.52
CA CYS A 634 -50.08 -7.11 14.49
C CYS A 634 -51.32 -6.96 13.59
N THR A 635 -51.29 -7.58 12.39
CA THR A 635 -52.43 -7.57 11.47
C THR A 635 -53.63 -8.26 12.10
N LEU A 636 -53.43 -9.42 12.76
CA LEU A 636 -54.51 -10.13 13.46
C LEU A 636 -55.11 -9.27 14.56
N LEU A 637 -54.27 -8.61 15.38
CA LEU A 637 -54.75 -7.74 16.45
C LEU A 637 -55.56 -6.56 15.91
N MET A 638 -55.15 -5.99 14.77
CA MET A 638 -55.90 -4.93 14.11
C MET A 638 -57.27 -5.41 13.62
N PHE A 639 -57.37 -6.62 13.05
CA PHE A 639 -58.66 -7.23 12.71
C PHE A 639 -59.52 -7.46 13.94
N MET A 640 -58.95 -7.93 15.08
CA MET A 640 -59.70 -8.11 16.33
C MET A 640 -60.23 -6.80 16.88
N LEU A 641 -59.45 -5.72 16.83
CA LEU A 641 -59.89 -4.42 17.27
C LEU A 641 -61.02 -3.84 16.40
N LEU A 642 -60.99 -4.06 15.08
CA LEU A 642 -62.05 -3.66 14.16
C LEU A 642 -63.32 -4.49 14.37
N ALA A 643 -63.21 -5.82 14.61
CA ALA A 643 -64.34 -6.71 14.85
C ALA A 643 -65.03 -6.45 16.20
N GLY A 644 -64.26 -5.91 17.19
CA GLY A 644 -64.75 -5.62 18.58
C GLY A 644 -64.95 -4.14 18.85
N PRO A 645 -64.09 -3.47 19.61
CA PRO A 645 -64.27 -2.11 20.12
C PRO A 645 -64.46 -1.00 19.05
N ALA A 646 -63.87 -1.18 17.87
CA ALA A 646 -63.88 -0.21 16.76
C ALA A 646 -64.92 -0.61 15.64
N ARG A 647 -65.88 -1.48 15.96
CA ARG A 647 -66.86 -1.96 14.98
C ARG A 647 -67.70 -0.77 14.39
N GLY A 648 -67.65 -0.69 13.04
CA GLY A 648 -68.38 0.33 12.28
C GLY A 648 -67.69 1.73 12.22
N SER A 649 -66.45 1.87 12.72
CA SER A 649 -65.70 3.10 12.69
C SER A 649 -65.06 3.43 11.32
N MET A 650 -64.88 2.44 10.45
CA MET A 650 -64.25 2.56 9.14
C MET A 650 -64.93 1.66 8.09
N SER A 651 -64.89 2.11 6.83
CA SER A 651 -65.28 1.27 5.68
C SER A 651 -64.24 0.22 5.37
N ALA A 652 -64.58 -0.81 4.59
CA ALA A 652 -63.62 -1.83 4.18
C ALA A 652 -62.42 -1.26 3.40
N ALA A 653 -62.66 -0.26 2.55
CA ALA A 653 -61.61 0.42 1.81
C ALA A 653 -60.64 1.19 2.72
N GLU A 654 -61.17 1.92 3.68
CA GLU A 654 -60.38 2.66 4.68
C GLU A 654 -59.56 1.73 5.56
N PHE A 655 -60.14 0.63 6.01
CA PHE A 655 -59.43 -0.33 6.80
C PHE A 655 -58.28 -1.04 6.04
N LEU A 656 -58.46 -1.39 4.76
CA LEU A 656 -57.39 -1.96 3.96
C LEU A 656 -56.22 -0.97 3.76
N THR A 657 -56.55 0.33 3.50
CA THR A 657 -55.57 1.42 3.44
C THR A 657 -54.82 1.55 4.77
N PHE A 658 -55.55 1.57 5.88
CA PHE A 658 -55.06 1.70 7.23
C PHE A 658 -54.12 0.50 7.57
N ASN A 659 -54.51 -0.74 7.32
CA ASN A 659 -53.71 -1.92 7.59
C ASN A 659 -52.40 -1.95 6.76
N THR A 660 -52.48 -1.53 5.50
CA THR A 660 -51.28 -1.44 4.64
C THR A 660 -50.32 -0.35 5.17
N SER A 661 -50.88 0.80 5.61
CA SER A 661 -50.07 1.87 6.21
C SER A 661 -49.45 1.46 7.54
N VAL A 662 -50.15 0.70 8.39
CA VAL A 662 -49.59 0.09 9.62
C VAL A 662 -48.42 -0.84 9.28
N THR A 663 -48.57 -1.69 8.25
CA THR A 663 -47.53 -2.58 7.80
C THR A 663 -46.26 -1.83 7.33
N MET A 664 -46.46 -0.76 6.55
CA MET A 664 -45.33 0.11 6.11
C MET A 664 -44.66 0.83 7.30
N LEU A 665 -45.45 1.30 8.23
CA LEU A 665 -44.96 1.99 9.43
C LEU A 665 -44.15 1.02 10.33
N LEU A 666 -44.63 -0.18 10.55
CA LEU A 666 -43.95 -1.25 11.31
C LEU A 666 -42.61 -1.63 10.65
N THR A 667 -42.65 -1.77 9.32
CA THR A 667 -41.41 -2.05 8.54
C THR A 667 -40.41 -0.91 8.68
N SER A 668 -40.87 0.36 8.60
CA SER A 668 -40.00 1.55 8.76
C SER A 668 -39.36 1.60 10.14
N VAL A 669 -40.14 1.31 11.19
CA VAL A 669 -39.63 1.29 12.58
C VAL A 669 -38.63 0.17 12.78
N THR A 670 -38.87 -1.02 12.20
CA THR A 670 -37.93 -2.13 12.25
C THR A 670 -36.61 -1.78 11.56
N GLN A 671 -36.68 -1.16 10.38
CA GLN A 671 -35.48 -0.67 9.66
C GLN A 671 -34.74 0.40 10.45
N LEU A 672 -35.47 1.36 11.05
CA LEU A 672 -34.90 2.42 11.89
C LEU A 672 -34.19 1.82 13.12
N THR A 673 -34.82 0.85 13.78
CA THR A 673 -34.23 0.13 14.91
C THR A 673 -32.96 -0.63 14.48
N GLY A 674 -33.01 -1.32 13.34
CA GLY A 674 -31.85 -2.01 12.76
C GLY A 674 -30.71 -1.05 12.43
N ALA A 675 -31.02 0.11 11.86
CA ALA A 675 -30.06 1.17 11.56
C ALA A 675 -29.43 1.73 12.85
N PHE A 676 -30.24 1.96 13.91
CA PHE A 676 -29.75 2.38 15.20
C PHE A 676 -28.80 1.34 15.84
N VAL A 677 -29.17 0.07 15.83
CA VAL A 677 -28.31 -1.03 16.31
C VAL A 677 -27.00 -1.09 15.53
N SER A 678 -27.05 -0.91 14.20
CA SER A 678 -25.85 -0.85 13.34
C SER A 678 -24.99 0.36 13.68
N ALA A 679 -25.57 1.52 13.95
CA ALA A 679 -24.85 2.71 14.40
C ALA A 679 -24.16 2.50 15.75
N VAL A 680 -24.83 1.86 16.71
CA VAL A 680 -24.26 1.52 18.02
C VAL A 680 -23.14 0.48 17.90
N ALA A 681 -23.22 -0.43 16.92
CA ALA A 681 -22.17 -1.42 16.64
C ALA A 681 -20.86 -0.80 16.12
N VAL A 682 -20.88 0.45 15.67
CA VAL A 682 -19.67 1.23 15.30
C VAL A 682 -18.87 1.67 16.52
N LEU A 683 -19.51 1.83 17.69
CA LEU A 683 -18.84 2.34 18.89
C LEU A 683 -17.59 1.53 19.29
N PRO A 684 -17.59 0.18 19.30
CA PRO A 684 -16.39 -0.60 19.58
C PRO A 684 -15.27 -0.36 18.58
N LEU A 685 -15.59 -0.21 17.30
CA LEU A 685 -14.61 0.10 16.26
C LEU A 685 -14.03 1.52 16.45
N PHE A 686 -14.86 2.46 16.89
CA PHE A 686 -14.41 3.80 17.21
C PHE A 686 -13.52 3.82 18.47
N GLU A 687 -13.87 3.03 19.50
CA GLU A 687 -13.06 2.87 20.72
C GLU A 687 -11.64 2.36 20.40
N GLU A 688 -11.49 1.52 19.39
CA GLU A 688 -10.20 1.01 18.92
C GLU A 688 -9.37 2.09 18.23
N ILE A 689 -10.01 2.96 17.44
CA ILE A 689 -9.33 4.04 16.71
C ILE A 689 -9.13 5.29 17.59
N LYS A 690 -9.95 5.46 18.61
CA LYS A 690 -9.95 6.60 19.52
C LYS A 690 -8.55 6.98 20.02
N PRO A 691 -7.68 6.04 20.43
CA PRO A 691 -6.31 6.38 20.85
C PRO A 691 -5.49 7.04 19.75
N VAL A 692 -5.70 6.68 18.47
CA VAL A 692 -5.03 7.32 17.32
C VAL A 692 -5.54 8.75 17.11
N LEU A 693 -6.84 8.96 17.28
CA LEU A 693 -7.49 10.26 17.08
C LEU A 693 -7.23 11.25 18.23
N GLU A 694 -7.08 10.76 19.45
CA GLU A 694 -6.83 11.57 20.65
C GLU A 694 -5.33 11.82 20.92
N ALA A 695 -4.45 10.94 20.46
CA ALA A 695 -3.01 11.11 20.62
C ALA A 695 -2.55 12.43 19.99
N THR A 696 -1.76 13.19 20.70
CA THR A 696 -1.22 14.47 20.23
C THR A 696 -0.15 14.21 19.16
N PRO A 697 -0.18 14.93 18.02
CA PRO A 697 0.89 14.86 17.03
C PRO A 697 2.24 15.24 17.65
N GLU A 698 3.32 14.68 17.09
CA GLU A 698 4.68 14.97 17.53
C GLU A 698 5.02 16.46 17.38
N VAL A 699 4.68 17.04 16.24
CA VAL A 699 4.92 18.45 15.93
C VAL A 699 3.65 19.25 16.18
N ARG A 700 3.71 20.20 17.13
CA ARG A 700 2.60 21.10 17.45
C ARG A 700 2.59 22.32 16.53
N THR A 701 1.44 22.97 16.41
CA THR A 701 1.25 24.16 15.57
C THR A 701 2.13 25.33 15.99
N ALA A 702 2.49 25.40 17.27
CA ALA A 702 3.32 26.48 17.87
C ALA A 702 4.84 26.22 17.81
N SER A 703 5.32 25.13 17.17
CA SER A 703 6.76 24.84 17.11
C SER A 703 7.48 25.80 16.16
N THR A 704 8.59 26.36 16.62
CA THR A 704 9.45 27.26 15.83
C THR A 704 10.29 26.47 14.83
N ARG A 705 10.49 27.00 13.63
CA ARG A 705 11.41 26.38 12.66
C ARG A 705 12.85 26.68 13.05
N PRO A 706 13.74 25.67 13.08
CA PRO A 706 15.17 25.93 13.18
C PRO A 706 15.63 26.65 11.90
N GLY A 707 16.59 27.52 12.03
CA GLY A 707 17.35 28.01 10.87
C GLY A 707 18.21 26.89 10.27
N VAL A 708 19.23 27.28 9.48
CA VAL A 708 20.27 26.33 9.05
C VAL A 708 21.13 26.03 10.28
N LEU A 709 21.20 24.76 10.67
CA LEU A 709 21.95 24.33 11.83
C LEU A 709 23.46 24.46 11.56
N SER A 710 24.21 24.95 12.54
CA SER A 710 25.69 24.98 12.49
C SER A 710 26.27 23.60 12.84
N GLY A 711 25.55 22.81 13.64
CA GLY A 711 25.96 21.50 14.10
C GLY A 711 26.33 21.41 15.58
N ALA A 712 26.17 22.50 16.36
CA ALA A 712 26.34 22.44 17.81
C ALA A 712 25.17 21.69 18.47
N LEU A 713 25.49 20.81 19.40
CA LEU A 713 24.51 20.03 20.16
C LEU A 713 24.90 19.98 21.64
N GLU A 714 23.95 20.23 22.53
CA GLU A 714 24.17 20.17 23.97
C GLU A 714 23.08 19.35 24.65
N ALA A 715 23.48 18.36 25.42
CA ALA A 715 22.67 17.66 26.38
C ALA A 715 22.83 18.34 27.74
N ARG A 716 21.74 18.89 28.31
CA ARG A 716 21.79 19.63 29.58
C ARG A 716 20.94 18.95 30.63
N ARG A 717 21.58 18.31 31.61
CA ARG A 717 20.95 17.65 32.75
C ARG A 717 19.81 16.70 32.39
N LEU A 718 20.04 15.84 31.41
CA LEU A 718 19.01 14.94 30.88
C LEU A 718 18.74 13.80 31.85
N SER A 719 17.48 13.70 32.31
CA SER A 719 16.99 12.53 33.04
C SER A 719 15.79 11.93 32.33
N PHE A 720 15.74 10.61 32.21
CA PHE A 720 14.69 9.92 31.46
C PHE A 720 14.29 8.58 32.07
N ARG A 721 12.99 8.24 31.99
CA ARG A 721 12.39 6.95 32.26
C ARG A 721 11.34 6.58 31.21
N TYR A 722 11.17 5.30 30.93
CA TYR A 722 10.16 4.85 29.97
C TYR A 722 8.74 4.82 30.53
N ALA A 723 8.58 4.48 31.81
CA ALA A 723 7.30 4.48 32.51
C ALA A 723 7.35 5.51 33.67
N ASP A 724 6.19 6.14 33.98
CA ASP A 724 6.14 7.20 34.97
C ASP A 724 6.51 6.73 36.39
N ASP A 725 6.31 5.45 36.67
CA ASP A 725 6.66 4.73 37.91
C ASP A 725 7.95 3.90 37.83
N GLY A 726 8.59 3.91 36.65
CA GLY A 726 9.80 3.11 36.39
C GLY A 726 11.09 3.77 36.85
N PRO A 727 12.20 2.99 36.97
CA PRO A 727 13.51 3.53 37.32
C PRO A 727 14.02 4.50 36.27
N LEU A 728 14.87 5.44 36.67
CA LEU A 728 15.60 6.29 35.73
C LEU A 728 16.55 5.44 34.89
N VAL A 729 16.47 5.59 33.58
CA VAL A 729 17.38 4.98 32.59
C VAL A 729 18.54 5.93 32.30
N LEU A 730 18.28 7.24 32.36
CA LEU A 730 19.30 8.29 32.34
C LEU A 730 19.09 9.20 33.55
N ASP A 731 20.18 9.59 34.21
CA ASP A 731 20.19 10.40 35.41
C ASP A 731 21.26 11.49 35.31
N ASP A 732 20.82 12.73 35.15
CA ASP A 732 21.63 13.96 35.07
C ASP A 732 22.77 13.94 34.03
N VAL A 733 22.49 13.43 32.81
CA VAL A 733 23.44 13.35 31.70
C VAL A 733 23.66 14.74 31.11
N SER A 734 24.92 15.21 31.10
CA SER A 734 25.30 16.52 30.56
C SER A 734 26.60 16.41 29.74
N PHE A 735 26.57 16.87 28.50
CA PHE A 735 27.72 17.08 27.62
C PHE A 735 27.37 17.99 26.46
N ALA A 736 28.38 18.62 25.85
CA ALA A 736 28.20 19.47 24.69
C ALA A 736 29.07 18.94 23.53
N VAL A 737 28.64 19.13 22.29
CA VAL A 737 29.35 18.76 21.06
C VAL A 737 29.51 19.99 20.19
N ALA A 738 30.73 20.27 19.78
CA ALA A 738 31.05 21.42 18.91
C ALA A 738 30.71 21.12 17.43
N PRO A 739 30.46 22.14 16.59
CA PRO A 739 30.25 21.93 15.17
C PRO A 739 31.43 21.20 14.51
N GLY A 740 31.15 20.14 13.75
CA GLY A 740 32.15 19.33 13.05
C GLY A 740 32.89 18.30 13.92
N GLU A 741 32.67 18.30 15.25
CA GLU A 741 33.31 17.39 16.20
C GLU A 741 32.80 15.93 16.03
N PHE A 742 33.70 14.98 16.19
CA PHE A 742 33.39 13.56 16.26
C PHE A 742 33.38 13.06 17.72
N VAL A 743 32.21 12.77 18.25
CA VAL A 743 32.03 12.25 19.61
C VAL A 743 31.61 10.79 19.55
N ALA A 744 32.36 9.92 20.21
CA ALA A 744 31.99 8.51 20.43
C ALA A 744 31.35 8.33 21.80
N ILE A 745 30.19 7.69 21.85
CA ILE A 745 29.50 7.30 23.08
C ILE A 745 29.76 5.82 23.33
N VAL A 746 30.37 5.48 24.45
CA VAL A 746 30.74 4.12 24.84
C VAL A 746 30.20 3.76 26.23
N GLY A 747 30.15 2.49 26.57
CA GLY A 747 29.71 2.00 27.88
C GLY A 747 29.14 0.58 27.82
N PRO A 748 28.88 -0.04 28.96
CA PRO A 748 28.30 -1.37 29.03
C PRO A 748 26.95 -1.50 28.31
N SER A 749 26.56 -2.73 27.98
CA SER A 749 25.21 -2.98 27.46
C SER A 749 24.17 -2.62 28.50
N GLY A 750 23.12 -1.89 28.13
CA GLY A 750 22.04 -1.47 29.02
C GLY A 750 22.28 -0.16 29.79
N CYS A 751 23.46 0.49 29.70
CA CYS A 751 23.73 1.76 30.41
C CYS A 751 22.99 2.99 29.84
N GLY A 752 22.14 2.84 28.82
CA GLY A 752 21.29 3.92 28.31
C GLY A 752 21.79 4.63 27.04
N LYS A 753 22.84 4.17 26.32
CA LYS A 753 23.38 4.81 25.10
C LYS A 753 22.35 5.06 24.01
N SER A 754 21.62 4.01 23.61
CA SER A 754 20.57 4.15 22.55
C SER A 754 19.38 4.98 23.05
N THR A 755 19.09 4.99 24.36
CA THR A 755 18.10 5.87 24.97
C THR A 755 18.54 7.34 24.88
N LEU A 756 19.81 7.62 25.17
CA LEU A 756 20.38 8.97 25.01
C LEU A 756 20.27 9.42 23.55
N LEU A 757 20.67 8.59 22.60
CA LEU A 757 20.57 8.91 21.17
C LEU A 757 19.13 9.24 20.76
N ARG A 758 18.14 8.49 21.25
CA ARG A 758 16.71 8.73 21.00
C ARG A 758 16.25 10.09 21.52
N LEU A 759 16.75 10.53 22.70
CA LEU A 759 16.48 11.86 23.23
C LEU A 759 17.14 12.97 22.39
N LEU A 760 18.39 12.75 21.95
CA LEU A 760 19.11 13.72 21.11
C LEU A 760 18.40 13.91 19.77
N ILE A 761 17.85 12.86 19.15
CA ILE A 761 17.10 12.92 17.88
C ILE A 761 15.66 13.45 18.09
N GLY A 762 15.18 13.49 19.35
CA GLY A 762 13.83 13.95 19.69
C GLY A 762 12.75 12.89 19.47
N PHE A 763 13.06 11.58 19.49
CA PHE A 763 12.08 10.50 19.47
C PHE A 763 11.35 10.34 20.81
N ASP A 764 12.04 10.66 21.88
CA ASP A 764 11.50 10.69 23.23
C ASP A 764 11.74 12.07 23.86
N LYS A 765 10.99 12.39 24.91
CA LYS A 765 11.13 13.65 25.64
C LYS A 765 11.77 13.38 27.01
N PRO A 766 12.77 14.14 27.43
CA PRO A 766 13.35 13.99 28.75
C PRO A 766 12.29 14.32 29.82
N VAL A 767 12.40 13.69 30.99
CA VAL A 767 11.59 14.01 32.20
C VAL A 767 12.12 15.31 32.81
N PHE A 768 13.44 15.44 32.86
CA PHE A 768 14.14 16.66 33.31
C PHE A 768 15.28 16.98 32.33
N GLY A 769 15.64 18.28 32.26
CA GLY A 769 16.68 18.75 31.35
C GLY A 769 16.16 19.03 29.95
N SER A 770 17.08 19.39 29.05
CA SER A 770 16.78 19.77 27.66
C SER A 770 17.91 19.39 26.72
N VAL A 771 17.56 19.16 25.46
CA VAL A 771 18.48 19.00 24.33
C VAL A 771 18.48 20.29 23.54
N LEU A 772 19.64 20.88 23.33
CA LEU A 772 19.78 22.15 22.63
C LEU A 772 20.49 21.93 21.29
N TYR A 773 19.95 22.49 20.21
CA TYR A 773 20.55 22.58 18.89
C TYR A 773 20.89 24.04 18.62
N ASP A 774 22.16 24.34 18.42
CA ASP A 774 22.65 25.72 18.30
C ASP A 774 22.10 26.66 19.40
N GLY A 775 22.03 26.16 20.65
CA GLY A 775 21.48 26.87 21.80
C GLY A 775 19.95 26.95 21.90
N GLN A 776 19.21 26.39 20.95
CA GLN A 776 17.74 26.36 20.92
C GLN A 776 17.21 25.02 21.43
N ASP A 777 16.20 25.07 22.30
CA ASP A 777 15.58 23.85 22.87
C ASP A 777 14.82 23.07 21.81
N LEU A 778 15.19 21.80 21.60
CA LEU A 778 14.53 20.86 20.70
C LEU A 778 13.04 20.71 21.00
N GLY A 779 12.62 20.87 22.27
CA GLY A 779 11.21 20.80 22.66
C GLY A 779 10.36 21.93 22.11
N ALA A 780 10.96 23.09 21.80
CA ALA A 780 10.31 24.25 21.18
C ALA A 780 10.43 24.27 19.65
N LEU A 781 11.37 23.51 19.09
CA LEU A 781 11.62 23.46 17.64
C LEU A 781 10.68 22.49 16.90
N ASP A 782 10.53 22.72 15.59
CA ASP A 782 9.95 21.73 14.68
C ASP A 782 10.94 20.56 14.49
N GLN A 783 10.73 19.49 15.25
CA GLN A 783 11.61 18.31 15.27
C GLN A 783 11.76 17.65 13.90
N ALA A 784 10.73 17.74 13.04
CA ALA A 784 10.82 17.23 11.67
C ALA A 784 11.75 18.07 10.81
N ALA A 785 11.80 19.39 11.01
CA ALA A 785 12.72 20.29 10.33
C ALA A 785 14.16 20.14 10.84
N VAL A 786 14.35 19.88 12.13
CA VAL A 786 15.67 19.51 12.71
C VAL A 786 16.16 18.20 12.08
N ARG A 787 15.35 17.15 12.10
CA ARG A 787 15.72 15.82 11.55
C ARG A 787 16.01 15.82 10.06
N ARG A 788 15.41 16.72 9.27
CA ARG A 788 15.79 16.88 7.86
C ARG A 788 17.25 17.32 7.66
N GLN A 789 17.82 18.08 8.61
CA GLN A 789 19.21 18.50 8.58
C GLN A 789 20.17 17.51 9.27
N CYS A 790 19.62 16.42 9.82
CA CYS A 790 20.36 15.32 10.44
C CYS A 790 20.36 14.07 9.59
N GLY A 791 21.47 13.36 9.52
CA GLY A 791 21.55 11.99 9.01
C GLY A 791 21.50 11.00 10.18
N VAL A 792 20.58 10.05 10.16
CA VAL A 792 20.37 9.11 11.27
C VAL A 792 20.40 7.68 10.77
N VAL A 793 21.26 6.84 11.33
CA VAL A 793 21.29 5.39 11.07
C VAL A 793 21.15 4.67 12.41
N LEU A 794 19.98 4.05 12.61
CA LEU A 794 19.65 3.30 13.83
C LEU A 794 20.17 1.86 13.76
N GLN A 795 20.36 1.23 14.90
CA GLN A 795 20.88 -0.14 15.07
C GLN A 795 20.16 -1.19 14.19
N HIS A 796 18.84 -1.12 14.12
CA HIS A 796 18.00 -2.07 13.36
C HIS A 796 17.28 -1.39 12.18
N ALA A 797 17.93 -0.39 11.57
CA ALA A 797 17.36 0.28 10.41
C ALA A 797 17.15 -0.70 9.25
N GLN A 798 15.94 -0.68 8.69
CA GLN A 798 15.59 -1.48 7.51
C GLN A 798 15.14 -0.56 6.38
N PRO A 799 15.57 -0.83 5.15
CA PRO A 799 15.08 -0.08 4.00
C PRO A 799 13.59 -0.37 3.78
N PHE A 800 12.86 0.63 3.30
CA PHE A 800 11.52 0.39 2.79
C PHE A 800 11.57 -0.37 1.46
N THR A 801 10.48 -1.04 1.10
CA THR A 801 10.37 -1.73 -0.19
C THR A 801 10.37 -0.73 -1.33
N GLY A 802 11.32 -0.86 -2.25
CA GLY A 802 11.52 0.02 -3.41
C GLY A 802 12.82 -0.28 -4.12
N SER A 803 13.16 0.47 -5.17
CA SER A 803 14.48 0.38 -5.78
C SER A 803 15.56 0.95 -4.86
N ILE A 804 16.82 0.56 -5.06
CA ILE A 804 17.97 1.16 -4.34
C ILE A 804 17.94 2.68 -4.50
N LEU A 805 17.61 3.18 -5.70
CA LEU A 805 17.46 4.62 -5.97
C LEU A 805 16.38 5.24 -5.06
N ASP A 806 15.18 4.62 -4.99
CA ASP A 806 14.09 5.10 -4.14
C ASP A 806 14.48 5.12 -2.67
N VAL A 807 15.21 4.09 -2.20
CA VAL A 807 15.66 4.00 -0.81
C VAL A 807 16.68 5.09 -0.49
N ILE A 808 17.65 5.34 -1.36
CA ILE A 808 18.68 6.39 -1.14
C ILE A 808 18.05 7.79 -1.20
N CYS A 809 17.28 8.08 -2.26
CA CYS A 809 16.70 9.42 -2.48
C CYS A 809 15.53 9.72 -1.52
N GLY A 810 14.81 8.69 -1.08
CA GLY A 810 13.58 8.90 -0.31
C GLY A 810 12.51 9.60 -1.15
N THR A 811 11.93 10.68 -0.60
CA THR A 811 10.87 11.46 -1.26
C THR A 811 11.38 12.70 -1.98
N GLU A 812 12.68 12.97 -1.93
CA GLU A 812 13.27 14.16 -2.54
C GLU A 812 13.80 13.88 -3.95
N PRO A 813 13.71 14.84 -4.88
CA PRO A 813 14.11 14.66 -6.27
C PRO A 813 15.63 14.77 -6.43
N PHE A 814 16.37 13.78 -5.94
CA PHE A 814 17.80 13.64 -6.22
C PHE A 814 18.00 12.94 -7.57
N THR A 815 19.10 13.27 -8.25
CA THR A 815 19.45 12.61 -9.50
C THR A 815 20.09 11.23 -9.25
N PRO A 816 20.07 10.33 -10.24
CA PRO A 816 20.78 9.04 -10.13
C PRO A 816 22.27 9.19 -9.85
N GLU A 817 22.89 10.25 -10.37
CA GLU A 817 24.31 10.58 -10.15
C GLU A 817 24.57 10.98 -8.69
N GLU A 818 23.68 11.79 -8.10
CA GLU A 818 23.76 12.16 -6.68
C GLU A 818 23.56 10.91 -5.78
N ALA A 819 22.62 10.02 -6.15
CA ALA A 819 22.40 8.76 -5.45
C ALA A 819 23.63 7.84 -5.54
N MET A 820 24.28 7.75 -6.71
CA MET A 820 25.49 6.96 -6.89
C MET A 820 26.67 7.56 -6.11
N ALA A 821 26.80 8.89 -6.06
CA ALA A 821 27.79 9.57 -5.24
C ALA A 821 27.59 9.29 -3.74
N ALA A 822 26.35 9.31 -3.26
CA ALA A 822 26.03 8.92 -1.88
C ALA A 822 26.34 7.43 -1.61
N ALA A 823 26.06 6.55 -2.57
CA ALA A 823 26.43 5.14 -2.50
C ALA A 823 27.96 4.93 -2.45
N ALA A 824 28.72 5.73 -3.20
CA ALA A 824 30.18 5.71 -3.16
C ALA A 824 30.71 6.14 -1.79
N MET A 825 30.15 7.21 -1.19
CA MET A 825 30.50 7.64 0.17
C MET A 825 30.25 6.56 1.22
N ALA A 826 29.26 5.68 0.99
CA ALA A 826 28.94 4.55 1.87
C ALA A 826 29.69 3.26 1.50
N GLY A 827 30.57 3.26 0.51
CA GLY A 827 31.27 2.09 0.01
C GLY A 827 30.35 1.06 -0.66
N LEU A 828 29.22 1.47 -1.25
CA LEU A 828 28.22 0.60 -1.87
C LEU A 828 28.23 0.67 -3.41
N ALA A 829 28.93 1.64 -4.02
CA ALA A 829 28.85 1.91 -5.46
C ALA A 829 29.28 0.71 -6.32
N GLU A 830 30.36 0.01 -5.96
CA GLU A 830 30.82 -1.17 -6.68
C GLU A 830 29.82 -2.33 -6.60
N ASP A 831 29.20 -2.54 -5.43
CA ASP A 831 28.16 -3.57 -5.30
C ASP A 831 26.98 -3.26 -6.20
N ILE A 832 26.53 -2.01 -6.25
CA ILE A 832 25.43 -1.56 -7.13
C ILE A 832 25.80 -1.78 -8.61
N GLN A 833 27.03 -1.46 -9.01
CA GLN A 833 27.48 -1.66 -10.40
C GLN A 833 27.54 -3.15 -10.79
N ARG A 834 27.79 -4.05 -9.81
CA ARG A 834 27.79 -5.51 -10.04
C ARG A 834 26.37 -6.09 -10.06
N MET A 835 25.37 -5.35 -9.59
CA MET A 835 23.97 -5.82 -9.62
C MET A 835 23.40 -5.70 -11.04
N PRO A 836 22.63 -6.69 -11.52
CA PRO A 836 22.09 -6.69 -12.90
C PRO A 836 21.23 -5.45 -13.23
N MET A 837 20.49 -4.92 -12.26
CA MET A 837 19.63 -3.73 -12.41
C MET A 837 20.25 -2.45 -11.81
N GLY A 838 21.48 -2.48 -11.32
CA GLY A 838 22.13 -1.32 -10.73
C GLY A 838 21.29 -0.63 -9.66
N LEU A 839 21.12 0.69 -9.76
CA LEU A 839 20.28 1.49 -8.85
C LEU A 839 18.79 1.10 -8.87
N HIS A 840 18.31 0.45 -9.93
CA HIS A 840 16.92 0.01 -10.05
C HIS A 840 16.64 -1.36 -9.42
N THR A 841 17.65 -1.98 -8.80
CA THR A 841 17.48 -3.24 -8.06
C THR A 841 16.46 -3.06 -6.94
N ILE A 842 15.43 -3.92 -6.93
CA ILE A 842 14.34 -3.84 -5.94
C ILE A 842 14.79 -4.48 -4.64
N VAL A 843 14.72 -3.72 -3.56
CA VAL A 843 14.96 -4.17 -2.21
C VAL A 843 13.64 -4.58 -1.56
N GLN A 844 13.44 -5.88 -1.36
CA GLN A 844 12.27 -6.42 -0.67
C GLN A 844 12.72 -7.21 0.56
N GLY A 845 12.39 -6.75 1.76
CA GLY A 845 12.62 -7.48 3.01
C GLY A 845 14.06 -7.98 3.21
N ASN A 846 14.23 -9.23 3.66
CA ASN A 846 15.54 -9.78 4.07
C ASN A 846 16.30 -10.53 2.96
N GLY A 847 15.81 -10.65 1.73
CA GLY A 847 16.34 -11.59 0.74
C GLY A 847 17.20 -11.01 -0.38
N ALA A 848 17.03 -9.73 -0.75
CA ALA A 848 17.64 -9.18 -1.97
C ALA A 848 19.08 -8.66 -1.77
N ILE A 849 19.45 -8.27 -0.55
CA ILE A 849 20.77 -7.69 -0.22
C ILE A 849 21.30 -8.25 1.09
N SER A 850 22.64 -8.37 1.20
CA SER A 850 23.32 -8.83 2.42
C SER A 850 23.14 -7.85 3.59
N GLY A 851 23.39 -8.28 4.84
CA GLY A 851 23.33 -7.42 6.03
C GLY A 851 24.24 -6.19 5.93
N GLY A 852 25.48 -6.37 5.45
CA GLY A 852 26.43 -5.28 5.22
C GLY A 852 26.01 -4.32 4.10
N GLN A 853 25.50 -4.85 2.98
CA GLN A 853 24.94 -4.01 1.91
C GLN A 853 23.74 -3.20 2.39
N ARG A 854 22.85 -3.80 3.19
CA ARG A 854 21.73 -3.10 3.80
C ARG A 854 22.18 -1.94 4.69
N GLN A 855 23.16 -2.18 5.53
CA GLN A 855 23.70 -1.16 6.42
C GLN A 855 24.34 0.00 5.63
N ARG A 856 25.13 -0.32 4.59
CA ARG A 856 25.70 0.68 3.67
C ARG A 856 24.62 1.46 2.91
N LEU A 857 23.54 0.80 2.51
CA LEU A 857 22.40 1.44 1.88
C LEU A 857 21.73 2.48 2.80
N MET A 858 21.56 2.16 4.08
CA MET A 858 21.02 3.10 5.07
C MET A 858 21.97 4.26 5.35
N ILE A 859 23.30 4.01 5.32
CA ILE A 859 24.31 5.06 5.42
C ILE A 859 24.23 5.97 4.18
N ALA A 860 24.15 5.44 2.96
CA ALA A 860 23.98 6.22 1.74
C ALA A 860 22.74 7.12 1.79
N GLN A 861 21.60 6.58 2.28
CA GLN A 861 20.37 7.35 2.51
C GLN A 861 20.56 8.49 3.51
N ALA A 862 21.35 8.28 4.56
CA ALA A 862 21.64 9.32 5.54
C ALA A 862 22.56 10.43 4.97
N LEU A 863 23.50 10.07 4.06
CA LEU A 863 24.52 10.96 3.53
C LEU A 863 24.08 11.79 2.32
N ILE A 864 23.08 11.33 1.52
CA ILE A 864 22.66 11.99 0.28
C ILE A 864 22.25 13.46 0.50
N ARG A 865 21.67 13.77 1.65
CA ARG A 865 21.25 15.14 2.04
C ARG A 865 22.38 16.02 2.51
N ARG A 866 23.61 15.51 2.59
CA ARG A 866 24.78 16.21 3.15
C ARG A 866 24.46 16.84 4.51
N PRO A 867 24.06 16.00 5.51
CA PRO A 867 23.57 16.48 6.79
C PRO A 867 24.64 17.26 7.56
N ARG A 868 24.20 18.19 8.43
CA ARG A 868 25.07 18.94 9.35
C ARG A 868 25.45 18.14 10.59
N ILE A 869 24.58 17.19 10.98
CA ILE A 869 24.77 16.33 12.15
C ILE A 869 24.47 14.89 11.73
N LEU A 870 25.33 13.96 12.11
CA LEU A 870 25.21 12.54 11.87
C LEU A 870 25.08 11.78 13.18
N PHE A 871 24.06 10.92 13.28
CA PHE A 871 23.84 10.02 14.40
C PHE A 871 23.95 8.58 13.93
N PHE A 872 24.88 7.82 14.49
CA PHE A 872 25.08 6.42 14.18
C PHE A 872 24.93 5.55 15.43
N ASP A 873 23.92 4.68 15.44
CA ASP A 873 23.70 3.67 16.49
C ASP A 873 24.21 2.32 15.99
N GLU A 874 25.45 1.97 16.33
CA GLU A 874 26.12 0.72 15.88
C GLU A 874 26.12 0.52 14.35
N ALA A 875 25.99 1.61 13.60
CA ALA A 875 25.78 1.57 12.15
C ALA A 875 26.96 1.00 11.34
N THR A 876 28.13 0.82 11.95
CA THR A 876 29.31 0.25 11.29
C THR A 876 29.66 -1.15 11.79
N SER A 877 28.83 -1.75 12.66
CA SER A 877 29.14 -3.04 13.30
C SER A 877 29.21 -4.24 12.33
N ALA A 878 28.44 -4.21 11.25
CA ALA A 878 28.41 -5.27 10.21
C ALA A 878 29.33 -4.95 9.01
N LEU A 879 30.12 -3.86 9.05
CA LEU A 879 31.03 -3.49 7.98
C LEU A 879 32.41 -4.11 8.23
N ASP A 880 33.10 -4.44 7.15
CA ASP A 880 34.53 -4.75 7.16
C ASP A 880 35.38 -3.48 7.40
N ASN A 881 36.62 -3.67 7.76
CA ASN A 881 37.48 -2.56 8.16
C ASN A 881 37.77 -1.55 7.02
N GLU A 882 37.83 -2.02 5.76
CA GLU A 882 38.04 -1.17 4.57
C GLU A 882 36.84 -0.29 4.30
N THR A 883 35.65 -0.87 4.25
CA THR A 883 34.39 -0.14 4.07
C THR A 883 34.14 0.82 5.23
N GLN A 884 34.45 0.43 6.47
CA GLN A 884 34.33 1.32 7.63
C GLN A 884 35.24 2.55 7.47
N ARG A 885 36.49 2.38 7.01
CA ARG A 885 37.40 3.49 6.74
C ARG A 885 36.86 4.43 5.69
N THR A 886 36.33 3.92 4.56
CA THR A 886 35.68 4.71 3.50
C THR A 886 34.54 5.57 4.05
N VAL A 887 33.69 5.02 4.91
CA VAL A 887 32.58 5.74 5.54
C VAL A 887 33.09 6.84 6.48
N ILE A 888 34.11 6.55 7.30
CA ILE A 888 34.71 7.52 8.23
C ILE A 888 35.35 8.69 7.46
N GLU A 889 36.14 8.41 6.41
CA GLU A 889 36.79 9.42 5.58
C GLU A 889 35.74 10.28 4.84
N SER A 890 34.71 9.65 4.26
CA SER A 890 33.63 10.36 3.59
C SER A 890 32.83 11.27 4.53
N THR A 891 32.55 10.81 5.75
CA THR A 891 31.83 11.61 6.75
C THR A 891 32.70 12.75 7.32
N ARG A 892 34.00 12.54 7.40
CA ARG A 892 34.99 13.60 7.79
C ARG A 892 35.03 14.69 6.72
N ALA A 893 35.04 14.33 5.43
CA ALA A 893 35.02 15.26 4.32
C ALA A 893 33.78 16.17 4.26
N LEU A 894 32.64 15.72 4.82
CA LEU A 894 31.41 16.51 4.91
C LEU A 894 31.44 17.60 5.99
N ASN A 895 32.46 17.64 6.85
CA ASN A 895 32.53 18.55 8.03
C ASN A 895 31.28 18.53 8.90
N ALA A 896 30.60 17.39 8.96
CA ALA A 896 29.40 17.17 9.78
C ALA A 896 29.78 16.81 11.21
N THR A 897 29.03 17.32 12.18
CA THR A 897 29.11 16.87 13.58
C THR A 897 28.69 15.39 13.64
N ARG A 898 29.49 14.53 14.25
CA ARG A 898 29.27 13.07 14.29
C ARG A 898 29.12 12.60 15.72
N ILE A 899 27.98 11.94 15.99
CA ILE A 899 27.71 11.31 17.29
C ILE A 899 27.47 9.82 17.02
N VAL A 900 28.40 8.99 17.50
CA VAL A 900 28.44 7.56 17.17
C VAL A 900 28.41 6.74 18.45
N ILE A 901 27.42 5.85 18.59
CA ILE A 901 27.49 4.80 19.61
C ILE A 901 28.45 3.74 19.08
N ALA A 902 29.62 3.64 19.74
CA ALA A 902 30.70 2.78 19.32
C ALA A 902 30.81 1.51 20.17
N HIS A 903 30.93 0.37 19.47
CA HIS A 903 31.23 -0.93 20.06
C HIS A 903 32.60 -1.48 19.60
N ARG A 904 33.26 -0.85 18.63
CA ARG A 904 34.59 -1.21 18.13
C ARG A 904 35.64 -0.21 18.60
N LEU A 905 36.75 -0.72 19.09
CA LEU A 905 37.87 0.12 19.54
C LEU A 905 38.39 1.05 18.45
N SER A 906 38.46 0.61 17.19
CA SER A 906 38.88 1.45 16.06
C SER A 906 38.03 2.71 15.93
N THR A 907 36.72 2.61 16.06
CA THR A 907 35.80 3.79 15.99
C THR A 907 36.01 4.73 17.17
N VAL A 908 36.32 4.17 18.35
CA VAL A 908 36.60 4.97 19.57
C VAL A 908 37.89 5.76 19.42
N MET A 909 38.94 5.14 18.84
CA MET A 909 40.25 5.78 18.63
C MET A 909 40.22 6.89 17.58
N ASP A 910 39.31 6.80 16.59
CA ASP A 910 39.15 7.81 15.54
C ASP A 910 38.35 9.04 15.99
N ALA A 911 37.73 8.99 17.19
CA ALA A 911 36.93 10.09 17.71
C ALA A 911 37.78 11.21 18.28
N ASP A 912 37.33 12.45 18.14
CA ASP A 912 37.97 13.62 18.76
C ASP A 912 37.76 13.58 20.28
N ARG A 913 36.59 13.07 20.71
CA ARG A 913 36.23 12.96 22.13
C ARG A 913 35.35 11.73 22.39
N VAL A 914 35.55 11.15 23.55
CA VAL A 914 34.76 9.98 24.02
C VAL A 914 33.94 10.39 25.25
N VAL A 915 32.66 9.98 25.24
CA VAL A 915 31.75 10.05 26.39
C VAL A 915 31.51 8.63 26.90
N VAL A 916 32.00 8.33 28.08
CA VAL A 916 31.81 7.01 28.71
C VAL A 916 30.56 7.06 29.60
N MET A 917 29.62 6.20 29.33
CA MET A 917 28.39 6.07 30.10
C MET A 917 28.43 4.84 31.02
N GLU A 918 27.99 4.99 32.26
CA GLU A 918 27.80 3.92 33.23
C GLU A 918 26.54 4.19 34.06
N ASP A 919 25.70 3.18 34.26
CA ASP A 919 24.47 3.26 35.06
C ASP A 919 23.59 4.49 34.81
N GLY A 920 23.44 4.87 33.56
CA GLY A 920 22.61 6.02 33.16
C GLY A 920 23.26 7.39 33.35
N LYS A 921 24.54 7.47 33.73
CA LYS A 921 25.30 8.70 33.95
C LYS A 921 26.52 8.79 33.04
N VAL A 922 27.03 10.01 32.87
CA VAL A 922 28.33 10.21 32.25
C VAL A 922 29.42 9.99 33.31
N ALA A 923 30.21 8.94 33.10
CA ALA A 923 31.31 8.59 34.01
C ALA A 923 32.62 9.35 33.65
N GLU A 924 32.96 9.44 32.34
CA GLU A 924 34.19 10.11 31.88
C GLU A 924 33.93 10.80 30.56
N VAL A 925 34.60 11.92 30.31
CA VAL A 925 34.64 12.65 29.05
C VAL A 925 36.05 13.13 28.78
N GLY A 926 36.62 12.83 27.60
CA GLY A 926 37.95 13.27 27.26
C GLY A 926 38.42 12.74 25.90
N ALA A 927 39.64 13.07 25.49
CA ALA A 927 40.25 12.50 24.31
C ALA A 927 40.56 10.99 24.52
N PRO A 928 40.38 10.16 23.46
CA PRO A 928 40.60 8.70 23.59
C PRO A 928 41.94 8.33 24.19
N GLY A 929 43.02 8.97 23.74
CA GLY A 929 44.37 8.72 24.23
C GLY A 929 44.56 9.04 25.72
N GLU A 930 43.98 10.14 26.20
CA GLU A 930 44.04 10.56 27.60
C GLU A 930 43.30 9.58 28.52
N LEU A 931 42.06 9.20 28.11
CA LEU A 931 41.24 8.28 28.88
C LEU A 931 41.84 6.88 28.95
N LEU A 932 42.46 6.39 27.86
CA LEU A 932 43.15 5.11 27.82
C LEU A 932 44.44 5.07 28.62
N ALA A 933 45.14 6.22 28.76
CA ALA A 933 46.36 6.35 29.54
C ALA A 933 46.09 6.24 31.05
N ASN A 934 44.84 6.41 31.51
CA ASN A 934 44.43 6.25 32.92
C ASN A 934 44.10 4.79 33.24
N PRO A 935 44.93 4.02 33.96
CA PRO A 935 44.66 2.61 34.28
C PRO A 935 43.45 2.40 35.20
N ALA A 936 43.07 3.41 35.97
CA ALA A 936 41.89 3.40 36.84
C ALA A 936 40.63 3.90 36.14
N GLY A 937 40.77 4.33 34.85
CA GLY A 937 39.69 4.88 34.09
C GLY A 937 38.72 3.82 33.56
N ARG A 938 37.43 4.21 33.42
CA ARG A 938 36.37 3.33 32.93
C ARG A 938 36.57 2.94 31.44
N LEU A 939 37.09 3.84 30.61
CA LEU A 939 37.41 3.50 29.24
C LEU A 939 38.50 2.45 29.16
N HIS A 940 39.54 2.57 29.98
CA HIS A 940 40.62 1.57 30.03
C HIS A 940 40.07 0.18 30.46
N GLU A 941 39.21 0.14 31.44
CA GLU A 941 38.57 -1.10 31.90
C GLU A 941 37.71 -1.75 30.80
N LEU A 942 36.88 -0.95 30.10
CA LEU A 942 36.05 -1.44 29.02
C LEU A 942 36.86 -2.03 27.85
N VAL A 943 37.96 -1.36 27.47
CA VAL A 943 38.88 -1.85 26.42
C VAL A 943 39.55 -3.13 26.83
N ARG A 944 40.05 -3.19 28.07
CA ARG A 944 40.67 -4.41 28.61
C ARG A 944 39.72 -5.63 28.60
N ARG A 945 38.44 -5.42 28.94
CA ARG A 945 37.41 -6.48 28.89
C ARG A 945 37.05 -6.92 27.47
N GLN A 946 37.22 -6.05 26.47
CA GLN A 946 37.01 -6.41 25.06
C GLN A 946 38.21 -7.14 24.42
N MET A 947 39.42 -6.93 24.98
CA MET A 947 40.65 -7.57 24.48
C MET A 947 40.93 -8.93 25.20
N ALA A 948 40.30 -9.16 26.35
CA ALA A 948 40.33 -10.44 27.08
C ALA A 948 39.21 -11.38 26.57
#